data_3b61e54b6524f5dc14f0b9493b0d655c
#
_entry.id   3b61e54b6524f5dc14f0b9493b0d655c
#
_cell.length_a   1.000
_cell.length_b   1.000
_cell.length_c   1.000
_cell.angle_alpha   90.00
_cell.angle_beta   90.00
_cell.angle_gamma   90.00
#
_symmetry.space_group_name_H-M   'P 1'
#
loop_
_entity.id
_entity.type
_entity.pdbx_description
1 polymer ?
#
loop_
_entity_poly.entity_id
_entity_poly.type
_entity_poly.pdbx_seq_one_letter_code
_entity_poly.pdbx_strand_id
1 'polypeptide(L)'
;MYLIFDTETTGLPKSWNAPITDTDNWPRCIQIAWQLHDELGNVLEHNDFLIQPDGFNVPYDAERIHGISTDLAQEQGIRLADGLELFNTALQKTKFIVGQNVGFDINIMGCEFHRLGIENNLTKLPLLDTCTEKTALMCQIPGGRGGRFKLPTLTELHNHLFGTGFGEAHNATADVEATTRCFLELIRLREFTKEQLDVHSDYFKTFSEANPKPIQVIGLKHINLKKESDKIRKRLESLKDINNKSETSKETIEALKDTQFAHLHNHTQYSVLQSTIQIGNIVKTAAKDNMSAVALTDTGNMMAAFHFVSAVLNHNKAAKAKNKELEEQGETATETVLKPIVGCEFNICEDHTDKSKKDNGYQVVLLAKNKKGYHNLAKMSSIAFVDGFYYVPRIDKKIVEEYKEDIIVLTGNLYGEVPSKILNIGEHQAEEALLWWKEQFQEDFYIELMRHNQEDEKIVNETLLKFAEKHAIKTVASNNTFYLNKEDANAHDILLCVKDGEKQATPKGRGRGYRYGLPNDEYYFKSSDEMKQLFADLPEAILNIQDVVDKIEPYTLARDVLLPAFDIPEKFQDSKDLEDQGKRGENNYLRHLTYEGAKKRYGEITELIGERLDFELEVIEKTGYPGYFLIVEDFIREARNMGVSVGPGRGSAAGSVVAYCLWITNLDPIKYDLLFERFLNPERVSMPDIDIDFDDEGRGRVMDYVIDKYGANQVAQIITYGTMAAKSSIRDTARVLDLPLFEADRIAKLIPGMKLKKMFALDEKGLKEKLRSEEIELVNELKRLADGNDLSAETINKARVLEGSVRNTGIHACGVIITPSDIT
;
A
#
# COMPACT_ATOMS: atom_id res chain seq x y z
N MET A 1 -6.09 52.80 -2.70
CA MET A 1 -4.83 52.13 -2.35
C MET A 1 -5.02 50.62 -2.44
N TYR A 2 -4.06 49.93 -3.05
CA TYR A 2 -4.05 48.48 -3.26
C TYR A 2 -2.97 47.86 -2.38
N LEU A 3 -3.32 46.86 -1.56
CA LEU A 3 -2.39 46.03 -0.81
C LEU A 3 -2.26 44.68 -1.51
N ILE A 4 -1.14 44.45 -2.09
CA ILE A 4 -0.79 43.17 -2.72
C ILE A 4 0.05 42.39 -1.71
N PHE A 5 -0.30 41.14 -1.38
CA PHE A 5 0.44 40.33 -0.46
C PHE A 5 0.41 38.86 -0.82
N ASP A 6 1.38 38.15 -0.32
CA ASP A 6 1.54 36.70 -0.52
C ASP A 6 2.21 36.10 0.72
N THR A 7 1.98 34.80 0.97
CA THR A 7 2.51 34.09 2.13
C THR A 7 3.14 32.76 1.75
N GLU A 8 4.29 32.43 2.35
CA GLU A 8 4.79 31.07 2.39
C GLU A 8 4.43 30.41 3.72
N THR A 9 4.15 29.10 3.67
CA THR A 9 3.52 28.41 4.81
C THR A 9 4.14 27.04 5.08
N THR A 10 3.84 26.46 6.24
CA THR A 10 4.26 25.11 6.62
C THR A 10 3.57 24.00 5.82
N GLY A 11 2.72 24.32 4.83
CA GLY A 11 2.05 23.34 3.97
C GLY A 11 0.68 23.78 3.49
N LEU A 12 -0.22 22.82 3.25
CA LEU A 12 -1.59 23.06 2.77
C LEU A 12 -2.61 22.78 3.89
N PRO A 13 -3.81 23.39 3.85
CA PRO A 13 -4.85 23.10 4.83
C PRO A 13 -5.39 21.68 4.67
N LYS A 14 -5.83 21.06 5.77
CA LYS A 14 -6.49 19.75 5.75
C LYS A 14 -7.82 19.81 4.99
N SER A 15 -8.56 20.90 5.13
CA SER A 15 -9.80 21.21 4.42
C SER A 15 -9.82 22.67 3.96
N TRP A 16 -10.07 22.89 2.68
CA TRP A 16 -10.15 24.24 2.10
C TRP A 16 -11.37 25.05 2.55
N ASN A 17 -12.39 24.40 3.09
CA ASN A 17 -13.63 25.03 3.53
C ASN A 17 -13.71 25.23 5.06
N ALA A 18 -12.64 24.94 5.78
CA ALA A 18 -12.61 25.13 7.23
C ALA A 18 -12.64 26.62 7.59
N PRO A 19 -13.29 27.01 8.71
CA PRO A 19 -13.27 28.38 9.19
C PRO A 19 -11.87 28.77 9.66
N ILE A 20 -11.53 30.06 9.59
CA ILE A 20 -10.24 30.59 10.07
C ILE A 20 -10.01 30.38 11.58
N THR A 21 -11.05 30.05 12.32
CA THR A 21 -10.99 29.71 13.74
C THR A 21 -10.52 28.28 14.01
N ASP A 22 -10.47 27.44 13.00
CA ASP A 22 -9.93 26.09 13.08
C ASP A 22 -8.41 26.12 12.91
N THR A 23 -7.72 26.35 14.03
CA THR A 23 -6.26 26.52 14.07
C THR A 23 -5.49 25.24 13.73
N ASP A 24 -6.12 24.07 13.85
CA ASP A 24 -5.51 22.77 13.53
C ASP A 24 -5.62 22.43 12.05
N ASN A 25 -6.49 23.10 11.32
CA ASN A 25 -6.68 22.94 9.89
C ASN A 25 -5.69 23.75 9.06
N TRP A 26 -5.42 25.00 9.47
CA TRP A 26 -4.64 25.95 8.67
C TRP A 26 -3.15 25.89 9.03
N PRO A 27 -2.25 25.79 8.02
CA PRO A 27 -0.81 25.81 8.23
C PRO A 27 -0.34 27.16 8.84
N ARG A 28 0.91 27.17 9.31
CA ARG A 28 1.52 28.36 9.92
C ARG A 28 2.18 29.22 8.84
N CYS A 29 2.12 30.52 8.96
CA CYS A 29 2.83 31.46 8.13
C CYS A 29 4.33 31.45 8.46
N ILE A 30 5.20 31.36 7.43
CA ILE A 30 6.66 31.31 7.54
C ILE A 30 7.33 32.50 6.87
N GLN A 31 6.72 33.04 5.83
CA GLN A 31 7.11 34.31 5.21
C GLN A 31 5.87 35.08 4.87
N ILE A 32 5.90 36.39 5.08
CA ILE A 32 4.90 37.32 4.59
C ILE A 32 5.60 38.44 3.84
N ALA A 33 5.11 38.74 2.64
CA ALA A 33 5.55 39.87 1.86
C ALA A 33 4.34 40.70 1.40
N TRP A 34 4.47 42.01 1.35
CA TRP A 34 3.42 42.88 0.80
C TRP A 34 3.96 44.14 0.17
N GLN A 35 3.18 44.67 -0.73
CA GLN A 35 3.35 46.00 -1.32
C GLN A 35 2.05 46.79 -1.19
N LEU A 36 2.16 48.06 -0.78
CA LEU A 36 1.08 49.01 -0.80
C LEU A 36 1.28 50.01 -1.95
N HIS A 37 0.30 50.12 -2.81
CA HIS A 37 0.31 51.00 -3.99
C HIS A 37 -0.81 52.02 -3.91
N ASP A 38 -0.55 53.23 -4.48
CA ASP A 38 -1.60 54.18 -4.76
C ASP A 38 -2.48 53.76 -5.93
N GLU A 39 -3.45 54.60 -6.28
CA GLU A 39 -4.41 54.35 -7.38
C GLU A 39 -3.75 54.38 -8.78
N LEU A 40 -2.58 54.95 -8.93
CA LEU A 40 -1.82 55.04 -10.18
C LEU A 40 -0.74 53.96 -10.33
N GLY A 41 -0.62 53.11 -9.30
CA GLY A 41 0.37 52.01 -9.26
C GLY A 41 1.75 52.39 -8.71
N ASN A 42 1.89 53.56 -8.08
CA ASN A 42 3.17 53.94 -7.44
C ASN A 42 3.31 53.19 -6.11
N VAL A 43 4.51 52.65 -5.84
CA VAL A 43 4.82 51.96 -4.58
C VAL A 43 4.89 52.98 -3.43
N LEU A 44 4.11 52.79 -2.39
CA LEU A 44 4.09 53.56 -1.19
C LEU A 44 4.85 52.87 -0.03
N GLU A 45 4.76 51.55 0.02
CA GLU A 45 5.37 50.72 1.07
C GLU A 45 5.68 49.35 0.53
N HIS A 46 6.78 48.77 0.97
CA HIS A 46 7.13 47.36 0.71
C HIS A 46 7.75 46.76 1.97
N ASN A 47 7.31 45.56 2.32
CA ASN A 47 7.85 44.79 3.45
C ASN A 47 7.91 43.31 3.09
N ASP A 48 8.92 42.64 3.64
CA ASP A 48 9.19 41.23 3.47
C ASP A 48 9.85 40.69 4.76
N PHE A 49 9.21 39.69 5.37
CA PHE A 49 9.69 39.13 6.64
C PHE A 49 9.56 37.60 6.63
N LEU A 50 10.63 36.93 7.04
CA LEU A 50 10.55 35.59 7.55
C LEU A 50 9.92 35.63 8.95
N ILE A 51 9.09 34.64 9.26
CA ILE A 51 8.43 34.51 10.56
C ILE A 51 9.17 33.44 11.36
N GLN A 52 9.59 33.82 12.57
CA GLN A 52 10.27 32.90 13.48
C GLN A 52 9.29 31.82 13.96
N PRO A 53 9.62 30.52 13.77
CA PRO A 53 8.79 29.43 14.28
C PRO A 53 8.72 29.46 15.81
N ASP A 54 7.51 29.36 16.34
CA ASP A 54 7.21 29.29 17.77
C ASP A 54 6.33 28.06 18.02
N GLY A 55 6.88 27.02 18.63
CA GLY A 55 6.19 25.77 18.90
C GLY A 55 5.90 24.88 17.68
N PHE A 56 6.58 25.14 16.54
CA PHE A 56 6.48 24.31 15.31
C PHE A 56 7.78 24.39 14.52
N ASN A 57 7.96 23.42 13.60
CA ASN A 57 9.05 23.42 12.62
C ASN A 57 8.48 23.59 11.21
N VAL A 58 9.32 24.02 10.28
CA VAL A 58 9.00 24.02 8.85
C VAL A 58 9.15 22.60 8.34
N PRO A 59 8.10 21.96 7.85
CA PRO A 59 8.19 20.62 7.26
C PRO A 59 9.09 20.62 6.04
N TYR A 60 9.84 19.55 5.87
CA TYR A 60 10.81 19.45 4.78
C TYR A 60 10.18 19.54 3.39
N ASP A 61 8.98 18.98 3.20
CA ASP A 61 8.27 19.10 1.93
C ASP A 61 7.89 20.56 1.62
N ALA A 62 7.61 21.39 2.63
CA ALA A 62 7.37 22.83 2.46
C ALA A 62 8.69 23.56 2.16
N GLU A 63 9.77 23.26 2.91
CA GLU A 63 11.11 23.79 2.64
C GLU A 63 11.56 23.51 1.21
N ARG A 64 11.32 22.34 0.67
CA ARG A 64 11.67 22.01 -0.73
C ARG A 64 10.99 22.90 -1.76
N ILE A 65 9.82 23.45 -1.44
CA ILE A 65 9.04 24.33 -2.33
C ILE A 65 9.57 25.75 -2.26
N HIS A 66 9.59 26.37 -1.08
CA HIS A 66 9.91 27.78 -0.90
C HIS A 66 11.37 28.05 -0.45
N GLY A 67 12.11 27.00 -0.06
CA GLY A 67 13.52 27.08 0.31
C GLY A 67 13.79 27.63 1.72
N ILE A 68 12.80 27.81 2.58
CA ILE A 68 12.94 28.32 3.95
C ILE A 68 13.06 27.12 4.88
N SER A 69 14.26 26.91 5.47
CA SER A 69 14.44 25.90 6.53
C SER A 69 14.00 26.44 7.88
N THR A 70 13.74 25.55 8.83
CA THR A 70 13.44 25.93 10.23
C THR A 70 14.57 26.79 10.80
N ASP A 71 15.84 26.38 10.59
CA ASP A 71 17.02 27.09 11.08
C ASP A 71 17.14 28.51 10.49
N LEU A 72 16.88 28.65 9.18
CA LEU A 72 16.86 29.97 8.53
C LEU A 72 15.79 30.87 9.12
N ALA A 73 14.56 30.37 9.27
CA ALA A 73 13.43 31.11 9.82
C ALA A 73 13.67 31.44 11.30
N GLN A 74 14.31 30.56 12.06
CA GLN A 74 14.66 30.79 13.46
C GLN A 74 15.76 31.87 13.61
N GLU A 75 16.77 31.89 12.72
CA GLU A 75 17.91 32.80 12.79
C GLU A 75 17.59 34.22 12.25
N GLN A 76 16.80 34.30 11.18
CA GLN A 76 16.55 35.55 10.45
C GLN A 76 15.10 36.05 10.54
N GLY A 77 14.18 35.24 11.08
CA GLY A 77 12.78 35.59 11.20
C GLY A 77 12.49 36.59 12.36
N ILE A 78 11.39 37.31 12.20
CA ILE A 78 10.81 38.16 13.28
C ILE A 78 9.70 37.38 13.97
N ARG A 79 9.36 37.80 15.18
CA ARG A 79 8.21 37.23 15.91
C ARG A 79 6.91 37.46 15.12
N LEU A 80 6.03 36.47 15.09
CA LEU A 80 4.74 36.57 14.40
C LEU A 80 3.95 37.80 14.81
N ALA A 81 3.91 38.12 16.12
CA ALA A 81 3.18 39.28 16.65
C ALA A 81 3.66 40.61 16.03
N ASP A 82 4.99 40.77 15.87
CA ASP A 82 5.59 41.98 15.30
C ASP A 82 5.24 42.10 13.80
N GLY A 83 5.29 40.94 13.05
CA GLY A 83 4.91 40.89 11.64
C GLY A 83 3.44 41.23 11.42
N LEU A 84 2.55 40.67 12.26
CA LEU A 84 1.10 40.93 12.16
C LEU A 84 0.74 42.38 12.54
N GLU A 85 1.44 43.01 13.49
CA GLU A 85 1.21 44.42 13.81
C GLU A 85 1.59 45.34 12.65
N LEU A 86 2.72 45.08 11.99
CA LEU A 86 3.16 45.82 10.78
C LEU A 86 2.16 45.64 9.64
N PHE A 87 1.75 44.40 9.39
CA PHE A 87 0.77 44.10 8.36
C PHE A 87 -0.60 44.71 8.63
N ASN A 88 -1.07 44.68 9.87
CA ASN A 88 -2.31 45.33 10.30
C ASN A 88 -2.29 46.86 10.10
N THR A 89 -1.10 47.45 10.28
CA THR A 89 -0.92 48.89 9.98
C THR A 89 -1.06 49.20 8.48
N ALA A 90 -0.59 48.30 7.62
CA ALA A 90 -0.80 48.43 6.17
C ALA A 90 -2.27 48.21 5.78
N LEU A 91 -2.95 47.23 6.42
CA LEU A 91 -4.40 46.99 6.22
C LEU A 91 -5.26 48.19 6.51
N GLN A 92 -4.93 49.01 7.53
CA GLN A 92 -5.69 50.20 7.87
C GLN A 92 -5.60 51.29 6.79
N LYS A 93 -4.57 51.30 5.96
CA LYS A 93 -4.38 52.23 4.85
C LYS A 93 -5.01 51.73 3.55
N THR A 94 -5.47 50.49 3.53
CA THR A 94 -5.85 49.74 2.33
C THR A 94 -7.32 49.94 1.98
N LYS A 95 -7.58 50.08 0.64
CA LYS A 95 -8.95 50.09 0.10
C LYS A 95 -9.28 48.72 -0.52
N PHE A 96 -8.33 48.05 -1.15
CA PHE A 96 -8.48 46.74 -1.80
C PHE A 96 -7.32 45.80 -1.48
N ILE A 97 -7.65 44.58 -1.18
CA ILE A 97 -6.68 43.48 -1.12
C ILE A 97 -6.53 42.87 -2.51
N VAL A 98 -5.31 42.61 -2.92
CA VAL A 98 -4.98 42.03 -4.22
C VAL A 98 -4.05 40.82 -4.03
N GLY A 99 -4.25 39.77 -4.82
CA GLY A 99 -3.36 38.62 -4.86
C GLY A 99 -3.68 37.68 -6.02
N GLN A 100 -2.95 36.61 -6.11
CA GLN A 100 -3.13 35.50 -7.06
C GLN A 100 -3.69 34.30 -6.30
N ASN A 101 -4.97 33.97 -6.44
CA ASN A 101 -5.65 32.99 -5.59
C ASN A 101 -5.65 33.40 -4.11
N VAL A 102 -5.83 34.66 -3.87
CA VAL A 102 -5.61 35.37 -2.58
C VAL A 102 -6.45 34.83 -1.42
N GLY A 103 -7.50 34.06 -1.70
CA GLY A 103 -8.32 33.42 -0.66
C GLY A 103 -7.55 32.52 0.28
N PHE A 104 -6.50 31.86 -0.20
CA PHE A 104 -5.60 31.05 0.64
C PHE A 104 -4.84 31.93 1.66
N ASP A 105 -4.18 32.98 1.15
CA ASP A 105 -3.36 33.88 1.98
C ASP A 105 -4.20 34.63 3.01
N ILE A 106 -5.41 35.02 2.67
CA ILE A 106 -6.38 35.62 3.60
C ILE A 106 -6.73 34.66 4.74
N ASN A 107 -6.97 33.39 4.43
CA ASN A 107 -7.28 32.40 5.45
C ASN A 107 -6.09 32.13 6.36
N ILE A 108 -4.88 32.03 5.79
CA ILE A 108 -3.64 31.90 6.58
C ILE A 108 -3.47 33.07 7.52
N MET A 109 -3.47 34.29 7.01
CA MET A 109 -3.28 35.48 7.83
C MET A 109 -4.43 35.69 8.81
N GLY A 110 -5.67 35.41 8.39
CA GLY A 110 -6.84 35.45 9.27
C GLY A 110 -6.74 34.47 10.45
N CYS A 111 -6.22 33.27 10.20
CA CYS A 111 -5.96 32.28 11.23
C CYS A 111 -4.82 32.71 12.17
N GLU A 112 -3.72 33.28 11.65
CA GLU A 112 -2.64 33.80 12.50
C GLU A 112 -3.09 34.96 13.37
N PHE A 113 -3.91 35.88 12.84
CA PHE A 113 -4.54 36.92 13.67
C PHE A 113 -5.45 36.35 14.76
N HIS A 114 -6.22 35.29 14.42
CA HIS A 114 -7.09 34.59 15.38
C HIS A 114 -6.27 33.92 16.49
N ARG A 115 -5.16 33.24 16.15
CA ARG A 115 -4.26 32.57 17.11
C ARG A 115 -3.73 33.55 18.19
N LEU A 116 -3.43 34.79 17.78
CA LEU A 116 -2.90 35.81 18.70
C LEU A 116 -3.99 36.74 19.29
N GLY A 117 -5.25 36.56 18.89
CA GLY A 117 -6.36 37.42 19.36
C GLY A 117 -6.25 38.87 18.90
N ILE A 118 -5.62 39.13 17.74
CA ILE A 118 -5.42 40.51 17.23
C ILE A 118 -6.62 40.90 16.35
N GLU A 119 -7.27 42.00 16.69
CA GLU A 119 -8.36 42.58 15.87
C GLU A 119 -7.82 43.13 14.55
N ASN A 120 -8.49 42.84 13.48
CA ASN A 120 -8.13 43.27 12.13
C ASN A 120 -9.36 43.46 11.24
N ASN A 121 -9.15 44.05 10.05
CA ASN A 121 -10.20 44.24 9.02
C ASN A 121 -9.96 43.44 7.75
N LEU A 122 -9.04 42.44 7.74
CA LEU A 122 -8.60 41.69 6.59
C LEU A 122 -9.78 41.11 5.80
N THR A 123 -10.70 40.45 6.48
CA THR A 123 -11.86 39.79 5.84
C THR A 123 -12.98 40.73 5.45
N LYS A 124 -12.88 42.03 5.83
CA LYS A 124 -13.90 43.06 5.55
C LYS A 124 -13.56 43.89 4.29
N LEU A 125 -12.31 43.84 3.84
CA LEU A 125 -11.85 44.60 2.67
C LEU A 125 -12.27 43.92 1.35
N PRO A 126 -12.61 44.71 0.31
CA PRO A 126 -12.89 44.18 -1.02
C PRO A 126 -11.64 43.50 -1.62
N LEU A 127 -11.89 42.40 -2.37
CA LEU A 127 -10.85 41.57 -2.96
C LEU A 127 -10.77 41.76 -4.48
N LEU A 128 -9.55 41.81 -5.00
CA LEU A 128 -9.22 41.81 -6.42
C LEU A 128 -8.25 40.68 -6.71
N ASP A 129 -8.76 39.57 -7.24
CA ASP A 129 -7.95 38.40 -7.55
C ASP A 129 -7.50 38.39 -9.02
N THR A 130 -6.24 38.07 -9.28
CA THR A 130 -5.71 37.93 -10.63
C THR A 130 -5.94 36.52 -11.19
N CYS A 131 -6.31 35.53 -10.34
CA CYS A 131 -6.64 34.16 -10.73
C CYS A 131 -8.15 33.99 -10.95
N THR A 132 -8.64 34.35 -12.12
CA THR A 132 -10.09 34.38 -12.43
C THR A 132 -10.41 33.58 -13.70
N GLU A 133 -11.71 33.31 -13.92
CA GLU A 133 -12.17 32.74 -15.20
C GLU A 133 -11.81 33.65 -16.38
N LYS A 134 -11.76 34.95 -16.18
CA LYS A 134 -11.39 35.93 -17.20
C LYS A 134 -9.93 35.80 -17.62
N THR A 135 -9.01 35.67 -16.66
CA THR A 135 -7.59 35.43 -16.94
C THR A 135 -7.36 34.01 -17.48
N ALA A 136 -8.20 33.03 -17.12
CA ALA A 136 -8.18 31.69 -17.73
C ALA A 136 -8.54 31.74 -19.23
N LEU A 137 -9.58 32.52 -19.61
CA LEU A 137 -9.95 32.75 -21.00
C LEU A 137 -8.87 33.50 -21.77
N MET A 138 -8.13 34.40 -21.10
CA MET A 138 -7.03 35.15 -21.68
C MET A 138 -5.84 34.22 -21.97
N CYS A 139 -5.44 33.40 -21.01
CA CYS A 139 -4.30 32.50 -21.12
C CYS A 139 -4.57 31.25 -21.98
N GLN A 140 -5.82 30.81 -22.11
CA GLN A 140 -6.28 29.65 -22.89
C GLN A 140 -5.54 28.34 -22.60
N ILE A 141 -5.18 28.09 -21.34
CA ILE A 141 -4.43 26.89 -20.94
C ILE A 141 -5.38 25.68 -20.90
N PRO A 142 -5.07 24.59 -21.64
CA PRO A 142 -5.91 23.38 -21.61
C PRO A 142 -5.96 22.73 -20.23
N GLY A 143 -7.08 22.06 -19.90
CA GLY A 143 -7.15 21.18 -18.73
C GLY A 143 -8.09 21.64 -17.61
N GLY A 144 -8.95 22.62 -17.81
CA GLY A 144 -10.04 22.96 -16.89
C GLY A 144 -11.15 21.91 -16.87
N ARG A 145 -11.91 21.84 -15.77
CA ARG A 145 -13.06 20.93 -15.64
C ARG A 145 -14.19 21.31 -16.62
N GLY A 146 -14.83 20.28 -17.20
CA GLY A 146 -16.00 20.50 -18.08
C GLY A 146 -15.68 21.17 -19.42
N GLY A 147 -14.45 21.02 -19.95
CA GLY A 147 -14.06 21.60 -21.25
C GLY A 147 -13.68 23.08 -21.17
N ARG A 148 -13.58 23.66 -19.98
CA ARG A 148 -13.11 25.05 -19.76
C ARG A 148 -11.60 25.13 -19.79
N PHE A 149 -11.06 26.33 -19.89
CA PHE A 149 -9.63 26.56 -19.67
C PHE A 149 -9.26 26.45 -18.19
N LYS A 150 -8.04 26.03 -17.91
CA LYS A 150 -7.46 25.98 -16.56
C LYS A 150 -7.25 27.40 -16.03
N LEU A 151 -7.53 27.64 -14.75
CA LEU A 151 -7.09 28.87 -14.07
C LEU A 151 -5.54 28.95 -14.13
N PRO A 152 -4.97 30.10 -14.53
CA PRO A 152 -3.53 30.24 -14.70
C PRO A 152 -2.81 30.28 -13.34
N THR A 153 -1.66 29.66 -13.23
CA THR A 153 -0.71 29.98 -12.17
C THR A 153 -0.12 31.37 -12.38
N LEU A 154 0.49 31.94 -11.35
CA LEU A 154 1.12 33.25 -11.43
C LEU A 154 2.18 33.29 -12.55
N THR A 155 3.02 32.27 -12.65
CA THR A 155 4.04 32.14 -13.71
C THR A 155 3.40 32.07 -15.11
N GLU A 156 2.30 31.34 -15.27
CA GLU A 156 1.61 31.22 -16.56
C GLU A 156 0.96 32.57 -16.97
N LEU A 157 0.33 33.27 -16.01
CA LEU A 157 -0.25 34.60 -16.25
C LEU A 157 0.84 35.63 -16.58
N HIS A 158 1.93 35.67 -15.81
CA HIS A 158 3.06 36.55 -16.04
C HIS A 158 3.70 36.30 -17.41
N ASN A 159 3.90 35.04 -17.78
CA ASN A 159 4.43 34.69 -19.09
C ASN A 159 3.49 35.11 -20.24
N HIS A 160 2.17 34.96 -20.04
CA HIS A 160 1.18 35.43 -21.03
C HIS A 160 1.22 36.96 -21.22
N LEU A 161 1.30 37.72 -20.13
CA LEU A 161 1.25 39.20 -20.19
C LEU A 161 2.56 39.83 -20.67
N PHE A 162 3.71 39.21 -20.37
CA PHE A 162 5.01 39.81 -20.58
C PHE A 162 5.96 39.01 -21.49
N GLY A 163 5.55 37.82 -21.93
CA GLY A 163 6.35 36.94 -22.79
C GLY A 163 7.55 36.27 -22.11
N THR A 164 7.71 36.45 -20.81
CA THR A 164 8.79 35.86 -19.98
C THR A 164 8.22 35.42 -18.63
N GLY A 165 8.78 34.32 -18.06
CA GLY A 165 8.55 34.00 -16.66
C GLY A 165 9.26 34.97 -15.73
N PHE A 166 9.13 34.80 -14.43
CA PHE A 166 9.91 35.51 -13.41
C PHE A 166 10.75 34.50 -12.60
N GLY A 167 11.83 34.97 -11.98
CA GLY A 167 12.71 34.12 -11.18
C GLY A 167 12.18 33.92 -9.75
N GLU A 168 12.60 32.81 -9.12
CA GLU A 168 12.35 32.53 -7.70
C GLU A 168 10.87 32.45 -7.32
N ALA A 169 10.01 31.85 -8.18
CA ALA A 169 8.66 31.46 -7.80
C ALA A 169 8.69 30.66 -6.50
N HIS A 170 7.67 30.84 -5.66
CA HIS A 170 7.60 30.34 -4.28
C HIS A 170 8.60 31.06 -3.31
N ASN A 171 8.82 32.33 -3.55
CA ASN A 171 9.37 33.27 -2.61
C ASN A 171 8.34 34.42 -2.53
N ALA A 172 7.73 34.65 -1.36
CA ALA A 172 6.63 35.60 -1.25
C ALA A 172 6.96 36.99 -1.78
N THR A 173 8.21 37.47 -1.66
CA THR A 173 8.64 38.75 -2.22
C THR A 173 8.61 38.76 -3.75
N ALA A 174 9.10 37.70 -4.39
CA ALA A 174 9.08 37.55 -5.83
C ALA A 174 7.66 37.38 -6.37
N ASP A 175 6.82 36.64 -5.64
CA ASP A 175 5.44 36.39 -6.00
C ASP A 175 4.58 37.65 -5.83
N VAL A 176 4.80 38.46 -4.79
CA VAL A 176 4.17 39.80 -4.63
C VAL A 176 4.57 40.74 -5.76
N GLU A 177 5.86 40.80 -6.14
CA GLU A 177 6.31 41.63 -7.26
C GLU A 177 5.67 41.21 -8.59
N ALA A 178 5.66 39.89 -8.89
CA ALA A 178 5.03 39.35 -10.09
C ALA A 178 3.52 39.57 -10.10
N THR A 179 2.84 39.37 -8.95
CA THR A 179 1.40 39.62 -8.80
C THR A 179 1.06 41.11 -8.98
N THR A 180 1.84 42.00 -8.38
CA THR A 180 1.69 43.45 -8.53
C THR A 180 1.78 43.84 -10.01
N ARG A 181 2.82 43.32 -10.68
CA ARG A 181 3.05 43.58 -12.09
C ARG A 181 1.90 43.07 -12.96
N CYS A 182 1.42 41.86 -12.74
CA CYS A 182 0.27 41.30 -13.44
C CYS A 182 -1.01 42.12 -13.16
N PHE A 183 -1.26 42.45 -11.89
CA PHE A 183 -2.45 43.22 -11.52
C PHE A 183 -2.51 44.60 -12.17
N LEU A 184 -1.44 45.38 -12.10
CA LEU A 184 -1.36 46.71 -12.70
C LEU A 184 -1.44 46.64 -14.25
N GLU A 185 -0.85 45.60 -14.88
CA GLU A 185 -1.00 45.38 -16.32
C GLU A 185 -2.42 45.03 -16.70
N LEU A 186 -3.13 44.23 -15.91
CA LEU A 186 -4.54 43.95 -16.14
C LEU A 186 -5.41 45.20 -16.01
N ILE A 187 -5.10 46.14 -15.10
CA ILE A 187 -5.76 47.46 -15.06
C ILE A 187 -5.45 48.23 -16.33
N ARG A 188 -4.19 48.30 -16.79
CA ARG A 188 -3.76 48.96 -18.01
C ARG A 188 -4.48 48.44 -19.24
N LEU A 189 -4.72 47.12 -19.31
CA LEU A 189 -5.45 46.40 -20.37
C LEU A 189 -6.97 46.49 -20.21
N ARG A 190 -7.49 47.13 -19.15
CA ARG A 190 -8.89 47.31 -18.81
C ARG A 190 -9.60 45.98 -18.55
N GLU A 191 -8.89 45.03 -17.97
CA GLU A 191 -9.48 43.72 -17.60
C GLU A 191 -10.32 43.80 -16.33
N PHE A 192 -10.12 44.83 -15.50
CA PHE A 192 -11.00 45.16 -14.39
C PHE A 192 -12.01 46.23 -14.80
N THR A 193 -13.23 46.17 -14.26
CA THR A 193 -14.25 47.19 -14.52
C THR A 193 -14.12 48.36 -13.53
N LYS A 194 -14.71 49.49 -13.85
CA LYS A 194 -14.73 50.68 -12.96
C LYS A 194 -15.48 50.39 -11.64
N GLU A 195 -16.48 49.52 -11.68
CA GLU A 195 -17.25 49.09 -10.51
C GLU A 195 -16.38 48.22 -9.60
N GLN A 196 -15.60 47.29 -10.15
CA GLN A 196 -14.68 46.45 -9.38
C GLN A 196 -13.62 47.28 -8.69
N LEU A 197 -13.07 48.29 -9.33
CA LEU A 197 -12.04 49.17 -8.78
C LEU A 197 -12.59 50.35 -7.96
N ASP A 198 -13.93 50.53 -7.92
CA ASP A 198 -14.62 51.65 -7.28
C ASP A 198 -14.00 52.99 -7.65
N VAL A 199 -13.97 53.24 -8.98
CA VAL A 199 -13.33 54.40 -9.59
C VAL A 199 -14.26 55.15 -10.57
N HIS A 200 -13.93 56.42 -10.85
CA HIS A 200 -14.64 57.23 -11.84
C HIS A 200 -14.28 56.85 -13.29
N SER A 201 -15.12 57.24 -14.23
CA SER A 201 -14.99 56.92 -15.67
C SER A 201 -13.64 57.34 -16.28
N ASP A 202 -13.03 58.42 -15.78
CA ASP A 202 -11.79 58.97 -16.30
C ASP A 202 -10.53 58.28 -15.77
N TYR A 203 -10.69 57.39 -14.76
CA TYR A 203 -9.58 56.69 -14.12
C TYR A 203 -8.69 55.94 -15.09
N PHE A 204 -9.27 55.15 -15.98
CA PHE A 204 -8.47 54.35 -16.94
C PHE A 204 -7.68 55.25 -17.92
N LYS A 205 -8.18 56.43 -18.24
CA LYS A 205 -7.41 57.38 -19.02
C LYS A 205 -6.21 57.90 -18.25
N THR A 206 -6.43 58.36 -17.02
CA THR A 206 -5.38 58.87 -16.13
C THR A 206 -4.35 57.77 -15.81
N PHE A 207 -4.80 56.51 -15.55
CA PHE A 207 -3.90 55.39 -15.33
C PHE A 207 -3.04 55.07 -16.57
N SER A 208 -3.63 55.07 -17.77
CA SER A 208 -2.90 54.83 -19.02
C SER A 208 -1.94 55.96 -19.35
N GLU A 209 -2.24 57.22 -19.02
CA GLU A 209 -1.33 58.33 -19.15
C GLU A 209 -0.12 58.22 -18.18
N ALA A 210 -0.37 57.77 -16.97
CA ALA A 210 0.68 57.48 -15.97
C ALA A 210 1.52 56.25 -16.34
N ASN A 211 0.89 55.23 -16.97
CA ASN A 211 1.51 53.96 -17.35
C ASN A 211 1.41 53.72 -18.87
N PRO A 212 2.12 54.48 -19.72
CA PRO A 212 2.01 54.42 -21.18
C PRO A 212 2.65 53.14 -21.80
N LYS A 213 3.49 52.41 -21.05
CA LYS A 213 4.18 51.19 -21.46
C LYS A 213 3.74 50.01 -20.58
N PRO A 214 3.95 48.75 -21.00
CA PRO A 214 3.76 47.60 -20.15
C PRO A 214 4.45 47.79 -18.78
N ILE A 215 3.78 47.37 -17.71
CA ILE A 215 4.28 47.58 -16.35
C ILE A 215 5.66 46.94 -16.19
N GLN A 216 6.62 47.75 -15.77
CA GLN A 216 8.03 47.31 -15.60
C GLN A 216 8.20 46.57 -14.27
N VAL A 217 9.29 45.79 -14.19
CA VAL A 217 9.73 45.14 -12.94
C VAL A 217 10.11 46.25 -11.95
N ILE A 218 9.67 46.15 -10.72
CA ILE A 218 10.02 47.09 -9.64
C ILE A 218 11.46 46.88 -9.22
N GLY A 219 11.96 45.62 -9.36
CA GLY A 219 13.34 45.28 -9.08
C GLY A 219 13.68 45.21 -7.61
N LEU A 220 12.74 44.61 -6.84
CA LEU A 220 12.97 44.36 -5.43
C LEU A 220 14.15 43.39 -5.24
N LYS A 221 14.99 43.70 -4.25
CA LYS A 221 16.03 42.77 -3.84
C LYS A 221 15.43 41.70 -2.94
N HIS A 222 15.52 40.50 -3.40
CA HIS A 222 15.20 39.32 -2.59
C HIS A 222 16.40 38.38 -2.50
N ILE A 223 16.48 37.62 -1.44
CA ILE A 223 17.53 36.63 -1.21
C ILE A 223 17.05 35.27 -1.71
N ASN A 224 17.99 34.48 -2.23
CA ASN A 224 17.70 33.10 -2.59
C ASN A 224 17.64 32.27 -1.31
N LEU A 225 16.43 32.02 -0.80
CA LEU A 225 16.15 31.38 0.49
C LEU A 225 16.74 29.98 0.56
N LYS A 226 16.69 29.22 -0.54
CA LYS A 226 17.27 27.89 -0.61
C LYS A 226 18.80 27.90 -0.42
N LYS A 227 19.49 28.84 -1.06
CA LYS A 227 20.94 28.99 -0.87
C LYS A 227 21.31 29.41 0.54
N GLU A 228 20.51 30.26 1.18
CA GLU A 228 20.75 30.67 2.57
C GLU A 228 20.49 29.48 3.54
N SER A 229 19.42 28.73 3.36
CA SER A 229 19.15 27.49 4.11
C SER A 229 20.28 26.46 3.95
N ASP A 230 20.78 26.25 2.72
CA ASP A 230 21.92 25.36 2.46
C ASP A 230 23.22 25.82 3.12
N LYS A 231 23.45 27.14 3.20
CA LYS A 231 24.64 27.70 3.92
C LYS A 231 24.56 27.42 5.41
N ILE A 232 23.37 27.64 6.02
CA ILE A 232 23.18 27.38 7.45
C ILE A 232 23.35 25.90 7.73
N ARG A 233 22.74 25.01 6.91
CA ARG A 233 22.88 23.56 7.04
C ARG A 233 24.34 23.12 6.99
N LYS A 234 25.10 23.54 5.98
CA LYS A 234 26.54 23.24 5.86
C LYS A 234 27.34 23.74 7.08
N ARG A 235 27.02 24.92 7.60
CA ARG A 235 27.64 25.44 8.82
C ARG A 235 27.37 24.56 10.02
N LEU A 236 26.12 24.14 10.22
CA LEU A 236 25.70 23.25 11.32
C LEU A 236 26.33 21.85 11.17
N GLU A 237 26.38 21.30 9.94
CA GLU A 237 27.05 20.03 9.65
C GLU A 237 28.55 20.11 9.97
N SER A 238 29.24 21.19 9.58
CA SER A 238 30.67 21.38 9.86
C SER A 238 30.95 21.45 11.37
N LEU A 239 30.05 21.99 12.17
CA LEU A 239 30.17 22.02 13.63
C LEU A 239 29.94 20.64 14.25
N LYS A 240 29.05 19.80 13.66
CA LYS A 240 28.84 18.40 14.07
C LYS A 240 30.08 17.52 13.69
N ASP A 241 30.64 17.68 12.50
CA ASP A 241 31.81 16.93 12.03
C ASP A 241 33.09 17.15 12.86
N ILE A 242 33.24 18.33 13.49
CA ILE A 242 34.34 18.59 14.42
C ILE A 242 34.20 17.75 15.70
N ASN A 243 32.98 17.43 16.10
CA ASN A 243 32.70 16.61 17.29
C ASN A 243 32.63 15.10 17.01
N ASN A 244 32.48 14.66 15.73
CA ASN A 244 32.21 13.27 15.35
C ASN A 244 33.24 12.65 14.41
N LYS A 245 34.48 13.16 14.31
CA LYS A 245 35.59 12.38 13.72
C LYS A 245 36.05 11.27 14.68
N SER A 246 35.18 10.28 14.87
CA SER A 246 35.64 8.99 15.34
C SER A 246 36.04 8.13 14.14
N GLU A 247 37.18 7.44 14.23
CA GLU A 247 37.64 6.42 13.27
C GLU A 247 36.68 5.21 13.27
N THR A 248 35.43 5.46 12.87
CA THR A 248 34.38 4.47 12.81
C THR A 248 34.42 3.83 11.43
N SER A 249 35.04 2.66 11.31
CA SER A 249 34.49 1.83 10.20
C SER A 249 35.05 0.40 10.15
N LYS A 250 36.33 0.19 10.25
CA LYS A 250 36.90 -1.16 10.11
C LYS A 250 36.66 -2.03 11.34
N GLU A 251 36.84 -1.47 12.53
CA GLU A 251 36.64 -2.17 13.80
C GLU A 251 35.17 -2.54 14.05
N THR A 252 34.25 -1.61 13.69
CA THR A 252 32.81 -1.84 13.84
C THR A 252 32.27 -2.86 12.83
N ILE A 253 32.74 -2.82 11.57
CA ILE A 253 32.39 -3.82 10.55
C ILE A 253 32.90 -5.21 10.97
N GLU A 254 34.14 -5.29 11.49
CA GLU A 254 34.67 -6.56 11.97
C GLU A 254 33.92 -7.08 13.20
N ALA A 255 33.48 -6.19 14.11
CA ALA A 255 32.65 -6.55 15.25
C ALA A 255 31.24 -7.07 14.84
N LEU A 256 30.67 -6.56 13.74
CA LEU A 256 29.40 -7.02 13.20
C LEU A 256 29.49 -8.27 12.34
N LYS A 257 30.69 -8.75 12.01
CA LYS A 257 30.93 -9.87 11.08
C LYS A 257 30.14 -11.11 11.44
N ASP A 258 30.22 -11.49 12.71
CA ASP A 258 29.57 -12.71 13.23
C ASP A 258 28.13 -12.47 13.72
N THR A 259 27.62 -11.23 13.62
CA THR A 259 26.25 -10.90 14.01
C THR A 259 25.28 -11.46 13.01
N GLN A 260 24.22 -12.11 13.48
CA GLN A 260 23.14 -12.57 12.64
C GLN A 260 22.31 -11.38 12.13
N PHE A 261 21.81 -11.49 10.92
CA PHE A 261 20.96 -10.49 10.29
C PHE A 261 19.65 -11.14 9.79
N ALA A 262 18.58 -10.39 9.77
CA ALA A 262 17.32 -10.78 9.15
C ALA A 262 16.61 -9.53 8.59
N HIS A 263 16.05 -9.64 7.40
CA HIS A 263 15.16 -8.63 6.88
C HIS A 263 13.80 -8.71 7.56
N LEU A 264 13.37 -7.58 8.16
CA LEU A 264 12.10 -7.46 8.90
C LEU A 264 10.97 -6.86 8.06
N HIS A 265 11.26 -6.27 6.90
CA HIS A 265 10.29 -5.55 6.07
C HIS A 265 10.43 -5.93 4.59
N ASN A 266 9.66 -6.94 4.17
CA ASN A 266 9.71 -7.48 2.83
C ASN A 266 8.32 -7.64 2.23
N HIS A 267 8.19 -7.31 0.96
CA HIS A 267 6.97 -7.48 0.17
C HIS A 267 7.14 -8.62 -0.81
N THR A 268 6.10 -9.44 -0.94
CA THR A 268 6.03 -10.49 -1.95
C THR A 268 5.03 -10.15 -3.06
N GLN A 269 4.89 -11.03 -4.05
CA GLN A 269 3.89 -10.91 -5.11
C GLN A 269 2.44 -10.75 -4.59
N TYR A 270 2.19 -11.00 -3.30
CA TYR A 270 0.89 -10.80 -2.65
C TYR A 270 0.68 -9.36 -2.16
N SER A 271 1.70 -8.52 -2.17
CA SER A 271 1.55 -7.07 -2.33
C SER A 271 1.23 -6.80 -3.79
N VAL A 272 -0.05 -7.00 -4.15
CA VAL A 272 -0.52 -7.18 -5.53
C VAL A 272 -0.09 -6.03 -6.44
N LEU A 273 0.64 -6.33 -7.53
CA LEU A 273 1.24 -5.38 -8.46
C LEU A 273 2.20 -4.37 -7.80
N GLN A 274 2.77 -4.70 -6.65
CA GLN A 274 3.73 -3.84 -5.94
C GLN A 274 5.07 -4.53 -5.68
N SER A 275 5.15 -5.86 -5.78
CA SER A 275 6.40 -6.60 -5.63
C SER A 275 6.50 -7.76 -6.63
N THR A 276 7.73 -8.06 -7.06
CA THR A 276 8.05 -9.18 -7.95
C THR A 276 8.55 -10.42 -7.22
N ILE A 277 8.69 -10.36 -5.89
CA ILE A 277 9.29 -11.43 -5.08
C ILE A 277 8.33 -12.60 -4.94
N GLN A 278 8.77 -13.78 -5.38
CA GLN A 278 8.07 -15.03 -5.14
C GLN A 278 8.52 -15.65 -3.81
N ILE A 279 7.58 -16.19 -3.03
CA ILE A 279 7.83 -16.77 -1.69
C ILE A 279 9.00 -17.76 -1.69
N GLY A 280 9.02 -18.72 -2.63
CA GLY A 280 10.08 -19.70 -2.68
C GLY A 280 11.48 -19.11 -2.94
N ASN A 281 11.55 -17.95 -3.59
CA ASN A 281 12.79 -17.28 -3.91
C ASN A 281 13.34 -16.51 -2.70
N ILE A 282 12.50 -15.77 -1.97
CA ILE A 282 12.96 -15.03 -0.78
C ILE A 282 13.49 -16.00 0.28
N VAL A 283 12.82 -17.14 0.50
CA VAL A 283 13.27 -18.18 1.44
C VAL A 283 14.63 -18.74 1.04
N LYS A 284 14.83 -19.07 -0.24
CA LYS A 284 16.10 -19.57 -0.77
C LYS A 284 17.22 -18.53 -0.67
N THR A 285 16.91 -17.27 -0.96
CA THR A 285 17.91 -16.19 -0.92
C THR A 285 18.34 -15.91 0.53
N ALA A 286 17.41 -15.82 1.47
CA ALA A 286 17.72 -15.66 2.89
C ALA A 286 18.57 -16.84 3.44
N ALA A 287 18.21 -18.07 3.08
CA ALA A 287 18.98 -19.26 3.48
C ALA A 287 20.40 -19.27 2.89
N LYS A 288 20.54 -18.90 1.61
CA LYS A 288 21.86 -18.83 0.95
C LYS A 288 22.76 -17.77 1.58
N ASP A 289 22.17 -16.68 2.08
CA ASP A 289 22.89 -15.59 2.76
C ASP A 289 23.08 -15.85 4.27
N ASN A 290 22.77 -17.06 4.77
CA ASN A 290 22.89 -17.48 6.16
C ASN A 290 22.13 -16.56 7.16
N MET A 291 21.00 -15.98 6.76
CA MET A 291 20.17 -15.20 7.66
C MET A 291 19.53 -16.09 8.75
N SER A 292 19.34 -15.56 9.96
CA SER A 292 18.70 -16.28 11.06
C SER A 292 17.20 -16.41 10.91
N ALA A 293 16.59 -15.41 10.24
CA ALA A 293 15.15 -15.32 10.04
C ALA A 293 14.84 -14.55 8.73
N VAL A 294 13.59 -14.60 8.31
CA VAL A 294 13.07 -13.76 7.22
C VAL A 294 11.63 -13.40 7.53
N ALA A 295 11.27 -12.11 7.33
CA ALA A 295 9.92 -11.64 7.53
C ALA A 295 9.13 -11.59 6.22
N LEU A 296 7.82 -11.76 6.36
CA LEU A 296 6.80 -11.46 5.36
C LEU A 296 5.95 -10.32 5.88
N THR A 297 5.89 -9.20 5.16
CA THR A 297 5.13 -8.00 5.55
C THR A 297 4.41 -7.39 4.36
N ASP A 298 3.61 -8.20 3.67
CA ASP A 298 2.84 -7.73 2.52
C ASP A 298 1.88 -6.60 2.89
N THR A 299 1.66 -5.66 1.96
CA THR A 299 0.84 -4.47 2.17
C THR A 299 -0.64 -4.83 2.29
N GLY A 300 -1.21 -4.56 3.46
CA GLY A 300 -2.64 -4.59 3.75
C GLY A 300 -3.27 -5.98 3.78
N ASN A 301 -2.52 -7.07 3.66
CA ASN A 301 -3.10 -8.41 3.63
C ASN A 301 -2.20 -9.51 4.19
N MET A 302 -2.82 -10.65 4.56
CA MET A 302 -2.16 -11.84 5.10
C MET A 302 -2.20 -13.04 4.13
N MET A 303 -2.47 -12.80 2.85
CA MET A 303 -2.74 -13.86 1.85
C MET A 303 -1.56 -14.83 1.66
N ALA A 304 -0.34 -14.37 1.80
CA ALA A 304 0.88 -15.16 1.63
C ALA A 304 1.26 -15.99 2.87
N ALA A 305 0.72 -15.70 4.04
CA ALA A 305 1.22 -16.19 5.33
C ALA A 305 1.34 -17.73 5.39
N PHE A 306 0.29 -18.45 5.01
CA PHE A 306 0.30 -19.92 5.02
C PHE A 306 1.36 -20.51 4.07
N HIS A 307 1.44 -19.99 2.86
CA HIS A 307 2.42 -20.44 1.87
C HIS A 307 3.85 -20.12 2.31
N PHE A 308 4.06 -18.95 2.91
CA PHE A 308 5.36 -18.51 3.40
C PHE A 308 5.84 -19.39 4.55
N VAL A 309 5.04 -19.56 5.60
CA VAL A 309 5.39 -20.43 6.74
C VAL A 309 5.65 -21.85 6.27
N SER A 310 4.78 -22.40 5.40
CA SER A 310 4.97 -23.74 4.84
C SER A 310 6.25 -23.86 4.02
N ALA A 311 6.61 -22.86 3.23
CA ALA A 311 7.85 -22.85 2.45
C ALA A 311 9.09 -22.84 3.34
N VAL A 312 9.10 -22.03 4.41
CA VAL A 312 10.21 -22.00 5.39
C VAL A 312 10.31 -23.31 6.13
N LEU A 313 9.19 -23.88 6.63
CA LEU A 313 9.21 -25.15 7.34
C LEU A 313 9.67 -26.34 6.46
N ASN A 314 9.26 -26.36 5.19
CA ASN A 314 9.71 -27.37 4.22
C ASN A 314 11.22 -27.23 3.93
N HIS A 315 11.71 -25.99 3.76
CA HIS A 315 13.13 -25.71 3.63
C HIS A 315 13.89 -26.23 4.88
N ASN A 316 13.43 -25.87 6.07
CA ASN A 316 14.06 -26.27 7.33
C ASN A 316 14.09 -27.79 7.52
N LYS A 317 13.04 -28.49 7.10
CA LYS A 317 13.01 -29.96 7.14
C LYS A 317 14.11 -30.57 6.25
N ALA A 318 14.28 -30.07 5.05
CA ALA A 318 15.32 -30.51 4.13
C ALA A 318 16.73 -30.14 4.65
N ALA A 319 16.91 -28.90 5.15
CA ALA A 319 18.18 -28.44 5.71
C ALA A 319 18.62 -29.29 6.93
N LYS A 320 17.68 -29.53 7.86
CA LYS A 320 17.97 -30.39 9.05
C LYS A 320 18.32 -31.82 8.66
N ALA A 321 17.64 -32.40 7.67
CA ALA A 321 17.94 -33.75 7.17
C ALA A 321 19.38 -33.82 6.62
N LYS A 322 19.74 -32.83 5.79
CA LYS A 322 21.08 -32.76 5.19
C LYS A 322 22.17 -32.47 6.23
N ASN A 323 21.94 -31.59 7.18
CA ASN A 323 22.86 -31.31 8.28
C ASN A 323 23.13 -32.58 9.11
N LYS A 324 22.08 -33.38 9.37
CA LYS A 324 22.21 -34.66 10.07
C LYS A 324 23.07 -35.66 9.29
N GLU A 325 22.88 -35.74 7.95
CA GLU A 325 23.72 -36.57 7.09
C GLU A 325 25.19 -36.14 7.11
N LEU A 326 25.47 -34.82 7.09
CA LEU A 326 26.83 -34.28 7.20
C LEU A 326 27.46 -34.61 8.55
N GLU A 327 26.74 -34.44 9.66
CA GLU A 327 27.18 -34.78 11.01
C GLU A 327 27.47 -36.28 11.15
N GLU A 328 26.62 -37.14 10.58
CA GLU A 328 26.86 -38.61 10.55
C GLU A 328 28.12 -38.99 9.75
N GLN A 329 28.51 -38.16 8.77
CA GLN A 329 29.74 -38.32 7.97
C GLN A 329 30.97 -37.64 8.63
N GLY A 330 30.79 -36.99 9.80
CA GLY A 330 31.84 -36.26 10.52
C GLY A 330 32.15 -34.88 9.92
N GLU A 331 31.26 -34.37 9.07
CA GLU A 331 31.35 -33.03 8.46
C GLU A 331 30.53 -32.00 9.26
N THR A 332 30.89 -30.72 9.12
CA THR A 332 30.19 -29.63 9.81
C THR A 332 28.83 -29.36 9.09
N ALA A 333 27.77 -29.12 9.87
CA ALA A 333 26.48 -28.69 9.39
C ALA A 333 26.61 -27.36 8.62
N THR A 334 26.14 -27.31 7.38
CA THR A 334 26.29 -26.15 6.49
C THR A 334 24.97 -25.52 6.04
N GLU A 335 23.84 -26.24 6.20
CA GLU A 335 22.55 -25.74 5.73
C GLU A 335 21.87 -24.86 6.79
N THR A 336 21.44 -23.69 6.37
CA THR A 336 20.80 -22.70 7.24
C THR A 336 19.37 -23.07 7.56
N VAL A 337 19.00 -22.97 8.84
CA VAL A 337 17.62 -23.10 9.34
C VAL A 337 17.07 -21.71 9.60
N LEU A 338 15.96 -21.36 8.96
CA LEU A 338 15.35 -20.05 9.04
C LEU A 338 14.19 -20.00 10.04
N LYS A 339 14.04 -18.89 10.76
CA LYS A 339 12.84 -18.58 11.54
C LYS A 339 11.86 -17.78 10.64
N PRO A 340 10.62 -18.24 10.39
CA PRO A 340 9.61 -17.43 9.69
C PRO A 340 9.05 -16.37 10.63
N ILE A 341 9.01 -15.12 10.18
CA ILE A 341 8.36 -14.01 10.86
C ILE A 341 7.18 -13.58 9.99
N VAL A 342 5.97 -13.69 10.52
CA VAL A 342 4.77 -13.25 9.80
C VAL A 342 4.33 -11.90 10.31
N GLY A 343 4.15 -10.97 9.40
CA GLY A 343 3.67 -9.62 9.65
C GLY A 343 2.79 -9.11 8.51
N CYS A 344 2.41 -7.88 8.62
CA CYS A 344 1.66 -7.14 7.60
C CYS A 344 2.01 -5.66 7.72
N GLU A 345 2.17 -4.98 6.58
CA GLU A 345 2.21 -3.54 6.51
C GLU A 345 0.77 -3.01 6.40
N PHE A 346 0.22 -2.50 7.50
CA PHE A 346 -1.16 -1.97 7.54
C PHE A 346 -1.22 -0.49 7.18
N ASN A 347 -2.34 -0.10 6.58
CA ASN A 347 -2.70 1.31 6.38
C ASN A 347 -3.53 1.76 7.57
N ILE A 348 -2.96 2.59 8.44
CA ILE A 348 -3.58 3.09 9.67
C ILE A 348 -4.17 4.48 9.40
N CYS A 349 -5.49 4.58 9.27
CA CYS A 349 -6.21 5.83 9.00
C CYS A 349 -6.80 6.44 10.28
N GLU A 350 -7.44 7.58 10.16
CA GLU A 350 -8.09 8.27 11.27
C GLU A 350 -9.35 7.53 11.76
N ASP A 351 -10.21 7.13 10.83
CA ASP A 351 -11.41 6.31 11.07
C ASP A 351 -11.61 5.39 9.85
N HIS A 352 -11.46 4.07 10.08
CA HIS A 352 -11.54 3.08 9.00
C HIS A 352 -12.96 2.95 8.42
N THR A 353 -13.98 3.37 9.17
CA THR A 353 -15.39 3.31 8.72
C THR A 353 -15.80 4.53 7.90
N ASP A 354 -15.07 5.65 8.01
CA ASP A 354 -15.36 6.86 7.23
C ASP A 354 -14.95 6.67 5.76
N LYS A 355 -15.95 6.69 4.88
CA LYS A 355 -15.79 6.62 3.41
C LYS A 355 -16.18 7.94 2.72
N SER A 356 -16.38 9.03 3.47
CA SER A 356 -16.75 10.34 2.96
C SER A 356 -15.55 11.10 2.36
N LYS A 357 -14.36 10.88 2.91
CA LYS A 357 -13.10 11.48 2.46
C LYS A 357 -12.07 10.41 2.12
N LYS A 358 -11.17 10.71 1.17
CA LYS A 358 -10.06 9.81 0.86
C LYS A 358 -8.98 9.96 1.94
N ASP A 359 -8.85 8.94 2.75
CA ASP A 359 -7.77 8.77 3.73
C ASP A 359 -7.19 7.37 3.54
N ASN A 360 -6.03 7.28 2.93
CA ASN A 360 -5.34 6.00 2.72
C ASN A 360 -4.59 5.52 3.97
N GLY A 361 -4.49 6.35 5.01
CA GLY A 361 -3.74 6.05 6.23
C GLY A 361 -2.22 6.09 6.07
N TYR A 362 -1.53 5.75 7.17
CA TYR A 362 -0.09 5.63 7.26
C TYR A 362 0.32 4.15 7.24
N GLN A 363 1.42 3.84 6.59
CA GLN A 363 1.96 2.46 6.51
C GLN A 363 2.76 2.12 7.76
N VAL A 364 2.29 1.14 8.53
CA VAL A 364 2.95 0.68 9.76
C VAL A 364 3.11 -0.83 9.71
N VAL A 365 4.28 -1.33 10.08
CA VAL A 365 4.59 -2.75 10.05
C VAL A 365 4.28 -3.38 11.41
N LEU A 366 3.45 -4.40 11.40
CA LEU A 366 3.06 -5.20 12.56
C LEU A 366 3.56 -6.64 12.36
N LEU A 367 4.31 -7.19 13.33
CA LEU A 367 4.87 -8.53 13.29
C LEU A 367 4.27 -9.39 14.41
N ALA A 368 3.86 -10.62 14.12
CA ALA A 368 3.33 -11.55 15.10
C ALA A 368 4.46 -12.23 15.88
N LYS A 369 4.42 -12.16 17.22
CA LYS A 369 5.37 -12.88 18.08
C LYS A 369 5.12 -14.38 18.11
N ASN A 370 3.85 -14.78 18.01
CA ASN A 370 3.43 -16.18 18.10
C ASN A 370 2.12 -16.41 17.30
N LYS A 371 1.53 -17.60 17.43
CA LYS A 371 0.30 -17.96 16.73
C LYS A 371 -0.90 -17.09 17.11
N LYS A 372 -1.00 -16.59 18.35
CA LYS A 372 -2.03 -15.67 18.79
C LYS A 372 -1.88 -14.31 18.09
N GLY A 373 -0.67 -13.76 18.04
CA GLY A 373 -0.35 -12.56 17.29
C GLY A 373 -0.70 -12.70 15.79
N TYR A 374 -0.43 -13.87 15.18
CA TYR A 374 -0.86 -14.15 13.81
C TYR A 374 -2.38 -14.07 13.65
N HIS A 375 -3.16 -14.64 14.58
CA HIS A 375 -4.63 -14.53 14.51
C HIS A 375 -5.11 -13.09 14.69
N ASN A 376 -4.46 -12.30 15.55
CA ASN A 376 -4.75 -10.88 15.70
C ASN A 376 -4.48 -10.10 14.38
N LEU A 377 -3.34 -10.36 13.70
CA LEU A 377 -3.08 -9.77 12.39
C LEU A 377 -4.11 -10.20 11.34
N ALA A 378 -4.50 -11.46 11.33
CA ALA A 378 -5.52 -11.98 10.41
C ALA A 378 -6.88 -11.31 10.65
N LYS A 379 -7.25 -11.09 11.92
CA LYS A 379 -8.47 -10.37 12.30
C LYS A 379 -8.44 -8.92 11.84
N MET A 380 -7.33 -8.20 12.13
CA MET A 380 -7.14 -6.83 11.65
C MET A 380 -7.20 -6.74 10.12
N SER A 381 -6.58 -7.69 9.40
CA SER A 381 -6.65 -7.75 7.94
C SER A 381 -8.08 -8.00 7.43
N SER A 382 -8.85 -8.87 8.10
CA SER A 382 -10.27 -9.10 7.76
C SER A 382 -11.10 -7.84 7.94
N ILE A 383 -10.96 -7.13 9.06
CA ILE A 383 -11.63 -5.85 9.33
C ILE A 383 -11.24 -4.80 8.27
N ALA A 384 -9.95 -4.73 7.91
CA ALA A 384 -9.48 -3.81 6.89
C ALA A 384 -10.17 -4.01 5.53
N PHE A 385 -10.48 -5.26 5.15
CA PHE A 385 -11.15 -5.56 3.90
C PHE A 385 -12.67 -5.47 3.98
N VAL A 386 -13.29 -5.94 5.09
CA VAL A 386 -14.74 -5.99 5.22
C VAL A 386 -15.32 -4.61 5.55
N ASP A 387 -14.79 -3.95 6.55
CA ASP A 387 -15.30 -2.69 7.06
C ASP A 387 -14.51 -1.48 6.56
N GLY A 388 -13.18 -1.60 6.52
CA GLY A 388 -12.26 -0.49 6.28
C GLY A 388 -11.90 -0.24 4.82
N PHE A 389 -12.35 -1.06 3.88
CA PHE A 389 -11.94 -0.90 2.48
C PHE A 389 -12.53 0.35 1.84
N TYR A 390 -11.64 1.29 1.50
CA TYR A 390 -11.95 2.46 0.69
C TYR A 390 -10.69 2.92 -0.05
N TYR A 391 -10.59 2.60 -1.35
CA TYR A 391 -9.40 2.64 -2.21
C TYR A 391 -8.32 1.62 -1.82
N VAL A 392 -8.00 1.49 -0.54
CA VAL A 392 -7.08 0.50 0.04
C VAL A 392 -7.71 -0.11 1.30
N PRO A 393 -7.30 -1.32 1.72
CA PRO A 393 -7.72 -1.87 3.01
C PRO A 393 -7.11 -1.04 4.15
N ARG A 394 -7.92 -0.59 5.12
CA ARG A 394 -7.53 0.32 6.20
C ARG A 394 -8.03 -0.18 7.55
N ILE A 395 -7.27 0.09 8.58
CA ILE A 395 -7.71 0.02 9.98
C ILE A 395 -7.42 1.35 10.67
N ASP A 396 -7.90 1.56 11.88
CA ASP A 396 -7.56 2.70 12.71
C ASP A 396 -6.88 2.28 14.02
N LYS A 397 -6.48 3.25 14.80
CA LYS A 397 -5.80 3.02 16.09
C LYS A 397 -6.66 2.24 17.10
N LYS A 398 -7.99 2.34 17.02
CA LYS A 398 -8.90 1.59 17.92
C LYS A 398 -8.83 0.09 17.64
N ILE A 399 -8.79 -0.30 16.36
CA ILE A 399 -8.61 -1.69 15.96
C ILE A 399 -7.23 -2.19 16.38
N VAL A 400 -6.19 -1.36 16.23
CA VAL A 400 -4.84 -1.73 16.70
C VAL A 400 -4.83 -1.95 18.22
N GLU A 401 -5.45 -1.08 19.02
CA GLU A 401 -5.56 -1.23 20.47
C GLU A 401 -6.29 -2.50 20.88
N GLU A 402 -7.36 -2.87 20.16
CA GLU A 402 -8.16 -4.06 20.44
C GLU A 402 -7.40 -5.37 20.19
N TYR A 403 -6.55 -5.40 19.16
CA TYR A 403 -5.84 -6.61 18.72
C TYR A 403 -4.31 -6.56 18.90
N LYS A 404 -3.78 -5.67 19.75
CA LYS A 404 -2.34 -5.43 19.93
C LYS A 404 -1.54 -6.54 20.60
N GLU A 405 -2.20 -7.49 21.27
CA GLU A 405 -1.50 -8.54 22.02
C GLU A 405 -0.63 -9.42 21.13
N ASP A 406 0.56 -9.75 21.60
CA ASP A 406 1.55 -10.58 20.91
C ASP A 406 2.01 -10.03 19.55
N ILE A 407 2.07 -8.70 19.43
CA ILE A 407 2.50 -7.97 18.24
C ILE A 407 3.72 -7.11 18.55
N ILE A 408 4.66 -7.08 17.61
CA ILE A 408 5.78 -6.13 17.55
C ILE A 408 5.46 -5.10 16.48
N VAL A 409 5.80 -3.83 16.73
CA VAL A 409 5.54 -2.72 15.80
C VAL A 409 6.84 -2.07 15.35
N LEU A 410 6.96 -1.81 14.05
CA LEU A 410 8.02 -0.99 13.46
C LEU A 410 7.39 0.31 12.91
N THR A 411 8.12 1.43 13.01
CA THR A 411 7.62 2.75 12.57
C THR A 411 7.27 2.82 11.07
N GLY A 412 7.73 1.87 10.28
CA GLY A 412 7.48 1.80 8.84
C GLY A 412 8.44 2.67 8.01
N ASN A 413 8.15 2.74 6.71
CA ASN A 413 8.88 3.51 5.70
C ASN A 413 8.51 5.02 5.75
N LEU A 414 8.90 5.82 4.74
CA LEU A 414 8.56 7.26 4.67
C LEU A 414 7.05 7.57 4.66
N TYR A 415 6.20 6.56 4.38
CA TYR A 415 4.73 6.66 4.49
C TYR A 415 4.20 6.20 5.86
N GLY A 416 5.09 5.79 6.78
CA GLY A 416 4.75 5.51 8.18
C GLY A 416 4.25 6.75 8.90
N GLU A 417 3.47 6.59 9.99
CA GLU A 417 2.88 7.73 10.69
C GLU A 417 3.95 8.71 11.19
N VAL A 418 4.95 8.21 11.90
CA VAL A 418 6.01 9.06 12.46
C VAL A 418 6.90 9.66 11.36
N PRO A 419 7.47 8.88 10.42
CA PRO A 419 8.25 9.43 9.31
C PRO A 419 7.51 10.46 8.47
N SER A 420 6.26 10.16 8.10
CA SER A 420 5.44 11.06 7.29
C SER A 420 5.12 12.37 8.01
N LYS A 421 4.89 12.34 9.33
CA LYS A 421 4.66 13.55 10.11
C LYS A 421 5.93 14.40 10.25
N ILE A 422 7.11 13.79 10.37
CA ILE A 422 8.40 14.51 10.33
C ILE A 422 8.52 15.33 9.05
N LEU A 423 8.22 14.71 7.90
CA LEU A 423 8.37 15.37 6.59
C LEU A 423 7.29 16.41 6.29
N ASN A 424 6.03 16.15 6.67
CA ASN A 424 4.88 16.87 6.13
C ASN A 424 4.11 17.70 7.15
N ILE A 425 4.34 17.52 8.47
CA ILE A 425 3.57 18.18 9.51
C ILE A 425 4.49 18.92 10.50
N GLY A 426 5.44 18.21 11.12
CA GLY A 426 6.41 18.75 12.05
C GLY A 426 6.87 17.74 13.09
N GLU A 427 8.02 18.03 13.72
CA GLU A 427 8.66 17.12 14.69
C GLU A 427 7.78 16.92 15.93
N HIS A 428 7.06 17.95 16.40
CA HIS A 428 6.20 17.84 17.58
C HIS A 428 5.07 16.81 17.38
N GLN A 429 4.33 16.91 16.29
CA GLN A 429 3.24 15.99 15.98
C GLN A 429 3.75 14.58 15.64
N ALA A 430 4.95 14.47 15.09
CA ALA A 430 5.62 13.20 14.89
C ALA A 430 6.00 12.54 16.22
N GLU A 431 6.50 13.34 17.18
CA GLU A 431 6.83 12.87 18.53
C GLU A 431 5.57 12.44 19.32
N GLU A 432 4.47 13.18 19.22
CA GLU A 432 3.17 12.77 19.81
C GLU A 432 2.71 11.40 19.25
N ALA A 433 2.82 11.21 17.95
CA ALA A 433 2.48 9.94 17.34
C ALA A 433 3.41 8.81 17.82
N LEU A 434 4.73 9.05 17.88
CA LEU A 434 5.70 8.09 18.38
C LEU A 434 5.39 7.67 19.84
N LEU A 435 5.04 8.64 20.69
CA LEU A 435 4.71 8.38 22.09
C LEU A 435 3.45 7.53 22.23
N TRP A 436 2.45 7.73 21.37
CA TRP A 436 1.27 6.87 21.35
C TRP A 436 1.64 5.41 21.05
N TRP A 437 2.45 5.18 20.01
CA TRP A 437 2.92 3.83 19.69
C TRP A 437 3.75 3.21 20.82
N LYS A 438 4.65 3.98 21.43
CA LYS A 438 5.44 3.55 22.57
C LYS A 438 4.56 3.19 23.78
N GLU A 439 3.53 3.96 24.07
CA GLU A 439 2.59 3.69 25.17
C GLU A 439 1.85 2.38 24.95
N GLN A 440 1.40 2.11 23.71
CA GLN A 440 0.65 0.89 23.40
C GLN A 440 1.49 -0.39 23.39
N PHE A 441 2.73 -0.33 22.92
CA PHE A 441 3.55 -1.53 22.66
C PHE A 441 4.80 -1.63 23.54
N GLN A 442 5.15 -0.59 24.26
CA GLN A 442 6.28 -0.56 25.21
C GLN A 442 7.60 -1.06 24.58
N GLU A 443 8.17 -2.16 25.06
CA GLU A 443 9.40 -2.79 24.55
C GLU A 443 9.24 -3.54 23.22
N ASP A 444 8.01 -3.69 22.73
CA ASP A 444 7.67 -4.29 21.43
C ASP A 444 7.53 -3.24 20.32
N PHE A 445 7.79 -1.97 20.61
CA PHE A 445 7.86 -0.90 19.64
C PHE A 445 9.32 -0.57 19.29
N TYR A 446 9.62 -0.59 17.98
CA TYR A 446 10.94 -0.30 17.43
C TYR A 446 10.89 0.82 16.40
N ILE A 447 11.88 1.69 16.44
CA ILE A 447 12.12 2.66 15.38
C ILE A 447 12.87 1.97 14.23
N GLU A 448 12.24 1.97 13.07
CA GLU A 448 12.80 1.39 11.85
C GLU A 448 13.62 2.45 11.09
N LEU A 449 14.90 2.15 10.85
CA LEU A 449 15.80 3.02 10.09
C LEU A 449 16.06 2.41 8.71
N MET A 450 15.84 3.20 7.66
CA MET A 450 16.02 2.78 6.26
C MET A 450 17.03 3.67 5.54
N ARG A 451 17.78 3.09 4.61
CA ARG A 451 18.79 3.78 3.79
C ARG A 451 18.74 3.32 2.34
N HIS A 452 17.85 3.96 1.56
CA HIS A 452 17.75 3.76 0.11
C HIS A 452 18.38 4.91 -0.67
N ASN A 453 19.39 5.58 -0.10
CA ASN A 453 20.08 6.71 -0.71
C ASN A 453 19.15 7.88 -1.09
N GLN A 454 18.22 8.22 -0.20
CA GLN A 454 17.29 9.34 -0.33
C GLN A 454 17.58 10.42 0.72
N GLU A 455 17.45 11.69 0.32
CA GLU A 455 17.60 12.82 1.25
C GLU A 455 16.50 12.83 2.30
N ASP A 456 15.26 12.53 1.90
CA ASP A 456 14.11 12.44 2.82
C ASP A 456 14.36 11.43 3.95
N GLU A 457 15.00 10.29 3.65
CA GLU A 457 15.37 9.28 4.66
C GLU A 457 16.45 9.78 5.63
N LYS A 458 17.42 10.57 5.17
CA LYS A 458 18.43 11.13 6.06
C LYS A 458 17.80 12.04 7.10
N ILE A 459 16.92 12.94 6.68
CA ILE A 459 16.21 13.88 7.55
C ILE A 459 15.34 13.13 8.57
N VAL A 460 14.60 12.15 8.09
CA VAL A 460 13.76 11.29 8.95
C VAL A 460 14.62 10.52 9.95
N ASN A 461 15.69 9.88 9.51
CA ASN A 461 16.57 9.10 10.36
C ASN A 461 17.25 9.97 11.44
N GLU A 462 17.69 11.19 11.08
CA GLU A 462 18.26 12.13 12.07
C GLU A 462 17.26 12.45 13.19
N THR A 463 16.01 12.71 12.85
CA THR A 463 14.95 13.00 13.82
C THR A 463 14.56 11.75 14.62
N LEU A 464 14.43 10.59 13.94
CA LEU A 464 14.13 9.33 14.61
C LEU A 464 15.22 8.91 15.60
N LEU A 465 16.49 9.17 15.31
CA LEU A 465 17.60 8.90 16.23
C LEU A 465 17.55 9.79 17.46
N LYS A 466 17.20 11.09 17.31
CA LYS A 466 16.94 11.98 18.45
C LYS A 466 15.80 11.46 19.34
N PHE A 467 14.72 10.99 18.71
CA PHE A 467 13.57 10.42 19.44
C PHE A 467 13.94 9.10 20.13
N ALA A 468 14.72 8.23 19.45
CA ALA A 468 15.21 6.98 20.02
C ALA A 468 16.01 7.22 21.31
N GLU A 469 16.95 8.17 21.30
CA GLU A 469 17.74 8.56 22.45
C GLU A 469 16.88 9.18 23.56
N LYS A 470 16.07 10.19 23.20
CA LYS A 470 15.22 10.94 24.16
C LYS A 470 14.23 10.04 24.90
N HIS A 471 13.66 9.05 24.21
CA HIS A 471 12.61 8.19 24.74
C HIS A 471 13.06 6.77 25.04
N ALA A 472 14.36 6.45 24.94
CA ALA A 472 14.92 5.12 25.14
C ALA A 472 14.17 4.03 24.33
N ILE A 473 14.00 4.26 23.01
CA ILE A 473 13.37 3.30 22.07
C ILE A 473 14.48 2.64 21.25
N LYS A 474 14.44 1.32 21.14
CA LYS A 474 15.38 0.57 20.30
C LYS A 474 15.17 0.86 18.82
N THR A 475 16.27 0.99 18.08
CA THR A 475 16.26 1.14 16.61
C THR A 475 16.58 -0.19 15.95
N VAL A 476 16.03 -0.44 14.77
CA VAL A 476 16.36 -1.60 13.91
C VAL A 476 16.70 -1.12 12.50
N ALA A 477 17.76 -1.69 11.92
CA ALA A 477 18.13 -1.46 10.55
C ALA A 477 17.24 -2.30 9.61
N SER A 478 16.64 -1.68 8.63
CA SER A 478 15.73 -2.35 7.71
C SER A 478 15.91 -1.89 6.27
N ASN A 479 15.37 -2.67 5.34
CA ASN A 479 15.28 -2.35 3.93
C ASN A 479 13.86 -2.66 3.46
N ASN A 480 13.18 -1.69 2.87
CA ASN A 480 11.86 -1.88 2.29
C ASN A 480 12.01 -2.61 0.94
N THR A 481 11.81 -3.92 0.93
CA THR A 481 12.21 -4.78 -0.18
C THR A 481 11.03 -5.12 -1.08
N PHE A 482 11.17 -4.85 -2.40
CA PHE A 482 10.13 -5.13 -3.41
C PHE A 482 10.60 -6.06 -4.55
N TYR A 483 11.89 -6.29 -4.71
CA TYR A 483 12.47 -7.20 -5.71
C TYR A 483 13.76 -7.83 -5.20
N LEU A 484 14.14 -8.97 -5.78
CA LEU A 484 15.27 -9.76 -5.26
C LEU A 484 16.62 -9.19 -5.64
N ASN A 485 16.84 -8.91 -6.92
CA ASN A 485 18.14 -8.47 -7.41
C ASN A 485 18.05 -7.02 -7.86
N LYS A 486 19.14 -6.28 -7.75
CA LYS A 486 19.20 -4.88 -8.16
C LYS A 486 18.79 -4.66 -9.61
N GLU A 487 19.12 -5.59 -10.51
CA GLU A 487 18.80 -5.57 -11.93
C GLU A 487 17.28 -5.69 -12.22
N ASP A 488 16.51 -6.18 -11.23
CA ASP A 488 15.05 -6.33 -11.35
C ASP A 488 14.31 -4.99 -11.17
N ALA A 489 14.98 -3.93 -10.77
CA ALA A 489 14.40 -2.62 -10.51
C ALA A 489 13.56 -2.08 -11.68
N ASN A 490 14.05 -2.22 -12.93
CA ASN A 490 13.31 -1.79 -14.11
C ASN A 490 12.05 -2.64 -14.35
N ALA A 491 12.11 -3.96 -14.15
CA ALA A 491 10.95 -4.83 -14.27
C ALA A 491 9.89 -4.51 -13.18
N HIS A 492 10.36 -4.19 -11.97
CA HIS A 492 9.49 -3.73 -10.89
C HIS A 492 8.82 -2.38 -11.23
N ASP A 493 9.54 -1.42 -11.80
CA ASP A 493 8.98 -0.15 -12.27
C ASP A 493 7.88 -0.36 -13.34
N ILE A 494 8.09 -1.33 -14.25
CA ILE A 494 7.06 -1.74 -15.21
C ILE A 494 5.83 -2.33 -14.49
N LEU A 495 6.02 -3.14 -13.43
CA LEU A 495 4.91 -3.68 -12.65
C LEU A 495 4.06 -2.57 -12.02
N LEU A 496 4.69 -1.54 -11.46
CA LEU A 496 3.99 -0.36 -10.93
C LEU A 496 3.20 0.38 -12.02
N CYS A 497 3.76 0.51 -13.22
CA CYS A 497 3.03 1.07 -14.37
C CYS A 497 1.85 0.20 -14.79
N VAL A 498 1.96 -1.13 -14.72
CA VAL A 498 0.81 -2.03 -14.96
C VAL A 498 -0.30 -1.79 -13.94
N LYS A 499 0.05 -1.59 -12.66
CA LYS A 499 -0.88 -1.29 -11.58
C LYS A 499 -1.69 -0.02 -11.85
N ASP A 500 -1.00 1.04 -12.24
CA ASP A 500 -1.61 2.37 -12.37
C ASP A 500 -2.14 2.64 -13.79
N GLY A 501 -1.92 1.73 -14.75
CA GLY A 501 -2.32 1.90 -16.15
C GLY A 501 -1.45 2.90 -16.94
N GLU A 502 -0.27 3.22 -16.43
CA GLU A 502 0.63 4.23 -16.95
C GLU A 502 1.67 3.66 -17.94
N LYS A 503 2.31 4.57 -18.69
CA LYS A 503 3.48 4.26 -19.50
C LYS A 503 4.76 4.51 -18.70
N GLN A 504 5.81 3.73 -18.96
CA GLN A 504 7.09 3.96 -18.29
C GLN A 504 7.71 5.33 -18.66
N ALA A 505 7.42 5.82 -19.86
CA ALA A 505 7.86 7.14 -20.32
C ALA A 505 7.22 8.32 -19.56
N THR A 506 6.08 8.12 -18.86
CA THR A 506 5.49 9.14 -17.99
C THR A 506 6.47 9.45 -16.85
N PRO A 507 6.82 10.75 -16.61
CA PRO A 507 7.78 11.11 -15.57
C PRO A 507 7.33 10.65 -14.17
N LYS A 508 8.27 10.20 -13.32
CA LYS A 508 8.01 9.91 -11.91
C LYS A 508 7.82 11.22 -11.15
N GLY A 509 6.84 11.28 -10.25
CA GLY A 509 6.57 12.47 -9.44
C GLY A 509 5.20 12.46 -8.80
N ARG A 510 4.81 13.61 -8.24
CA ARG A 510 3.50 13.84 -7.61
C ARG A 510 2.67 14.81 -8.47
N GLY A 511 1.38 14.62 -8.50
CA GLY A 511 0.43 15.50 -9.19
C GLY A 511 0.10 15.06 -10.62
N ARG A 512 -0.64 15.92 -11.32
CA ARG A 512 -1.15 15.63 -12.66
C ARG A 512 -0.03 15.59 -13.70
N GLY A 513 0.02 14.53 -14.52
CA GLY A 513 1.05 14.31 -15.54
C GLY A 513 2.28 13.56 -15.05
N TYR A 514 2.26 13.13 -13.79
CA TYR A 514 3.29 12.29 -13.19
C TYR A 514 2.72 10.94 -12.79
N ARG A 515 3.58 9.92 -12.72
CA ARG A 515 3.27 8.60 -12.22
C ARG A 515 4.03 8.25 -10.95
N TYR A 516 3.51 7.32 -10.19
CA TYR A 516 4.24 6.73 -9.08
C TYR A 516 5.41 5.84 -9.58
N GLY A 517 6.47 5.76 -8.82
CA GLY A 517 7.61 4.87 -9.03
C GLY A 517 8.63 5.06 -7.93
N LEU A 518 9.40 4.02 -7.62
CA LEU A 518 10.49 4.12 -6.66
C LEU A 518 11.57 5.10 -7.20
N PRO A 519 12.19 5.88 -6.33
CA PRO A 519 13.12 6.93 -6.75
C PRO A 519 14.43 6.37 -7.36
N ASN A 520 14.86 5.19 -6.91
CA ASN A 520 16.09 4.53 -7.36
C ASN A 520 15.97 3.00 -7.30
N ASP A 521 17.08 2.28 -7.46
CA ASP A 521 17.19 0.83 -7.54
C ASP A 521 17.62 0.15 -6.21
N GLU A 522 17.55 0.85 -5.08
CA GLU A 522 18.04 0.37 -3.78
C GLU A 522 17.05 -0.52 -3.00
N TYR A 523 15.86 -0.81 -3.55
CA TYR A 523 14.78 -1.58 -2.89
C TYR A 523 14.85 -3.08 -3.14
N TYR A 524 16.05 -3.61 -3.44
CA TYR A 524 16.29 -5.04 -3.61
C TYR A 524 16.60 -5.74 -2.28
N PHE A 525 16.53 -7.05 -2.28
CA PHE A 525 16.86 -7.89 -1.13
C PHE A 525 18.38 -7.91 -0.91
N LYS A 526 18.89 -6.92 -0.16
CA LYS A 526 20.32 -6.77 0.13
C LYS A 526 20.85 -7.95 0.96
N SER A 527 22.11 -8.34 0.74
CA SER A 527 22.79 -9.31 1.58
C SER A 527 23.02 -8.79 3.00
N SER A 528 23.24 -9.71 3.94
CA SER A 528 23.60 -9.38 5.32
C SER A 528 24.82 -8.47 5.39
N ASP A 529 25.82 -8.74 4.55
CA ASP A 529 27.05 -7.94 4.51
C ASP A 529 26.80 -6.54 3.99
N GLU A 530 25.99 -6.39 2.94
CA GLU A 530 25.60 -5.06 2.43
C GLU A 530 24.87 -4.25 3.50
N MET A 531 23.94 -4.86 4.25
CA MET A 531 23.21 -4.19 5.32
C MET A 531 24.12 -3.82 6.48
N LYS A 532 25.03 -4.70 6.91
CA LYS A 532 26.03 -4.40 7.95
C LYS A 532 26.96 -3.25 7.55
N GLN A 533 27.37 -3.20 6.29
CA GLN A 533 28.18 -2.07 5.76
C GLN A 533 27.36 -0.78 5.72
N LEU A 534 26.12 -0.85 5.27
CA LEU A 534 25.24 0.31 5.15
C LEU A 534 24.93 0.97 6.51
N PHE A 535 24.92 0.20 7.59
CA PHE A 535 24.63 0.64 8.96
C PHE A 535 25.83 0.52 9.90
N ALA A 536 27.07 0.48 9.37
CA ALA A 536 28.28 0.34 10.16
C ALA A 536 28.49 1.47 11.20
N ASP A 537 27.94 2.65 10.95
CA ASP A 537 27.93 3.80 11.87
C ASP A 537 26.85 3.71 12.96
N LEU A 538 25.89 2.79 12.83
CA LEU A 538 24.80 2.54 13.76
C LEU A 538 24.68 1.04 14.12
N PRO A 539 25.73 0.44 14.69
CA PRO A 539 25.79 -1.01 14.93
C PRO A 539 24.64 -1.53 15.81
N GLU A 540 24.15 -0.74 16.75
CA GLU A 540 23.02 -1.08 17.61
C GLU A 540 21.75 -1.40 16.79
N ALA A 541 21.54 -0.70 15.68
CA ALA A 541 20.38 -0.96 14.82
C ALA A 541 20.44 -2.33 14.12
N ILE A 542 21.64 -2.88 13.89
CA ILE A 542 21.84 -4.25 13.39
C ILE A 542 21.69 -5.26 14.55
N LEU A 543 22.29 -4.98 15.71
CA LEU A 543 22.25 -5.87 16.89
C LEU A 543 20.81 -6.07 17.41
N ASN A 544 20.01 -5.02 17.43
CA ASN A 544 18.62 -5.06 17.88
C ASN A 544 17.68 -5.90 16.98
N ILE A 545 18.11 -6.27 15.75
CA ILE A 545 17.36 -7.21 14.90
C ILE A 545 17.24 -8.56 15.59
N GLN A 546 18.32 -9.02 16.26
CA GLN A 546 18.28 -10.27 17.00
C GLN A 546 17.29 -10.24 18.17
N ASP A 547 17.13 -9.10 18.83
CA ASP A 547 16.12 -8.91 19.88
C ASP A 547 14.68 -9.13 19.34
N VAL A 548 14.39 -8.63 18.15
CA VAL A 548 13.12 -8.90 17.47
C VAL A 548 12.98 -10.38 17.13
N VAL A 549 14.01 -10.99 16.55
CA VAL A 549 14.00 -12.42 16.16
C VAL A 549 13.82 -13.33 17.37
N ASP A 550 14.41 -13.00 18.52
CA ASP A 550 14.32 -13.80 19.74
C ASP A 550 12.92 -13.77 20.35
N LYS A 551 12.19 -12.66 20.21
CA LYS A 551 10.78 -12.54 20.66
C LYS A 551 9.80 -13.37 19.81
N ILE A 552 10.20 -13.86 18.64
CA ILE A 552 9.35 -14.66 17.77
C ILE A 552 9.40 -16.14 18.15
N GLU A 553 8.26 -16.70 18.49
CA GLU A 553 8.10 -18.13 18.76
C GLU A 553 7.85 -18.91 17.45
N PRO A 554 8.45 -20.09 17.26
CA PRO A 554 8.12 -20.93 16.11
C PRO A 554 6.70 -21.49 16.20
N TYR A 555 5.93 -21.38 15.13
CA TYR A 555 4.59 -21.96 15.02
C TYR A 555 4.31 -22.50 13.64
N THR A 556 3.30 -23.37 13.53
CA THR A 556 2.75 -23.85 12.27
C THR A 556 1.34 -23.34 12.06
N LEU A 557 1.01 -23.01 10.81
CA LEU A 557 -0.34 -22.64 10.39
C LEU A 557 -1.13 -23.83 9.85
N ALA A 558 -0.46 -24.95 9.58
CA ALA A 558 -1.15 -26.18 9.22
C ALA A 558 -1.96 -26.70 10.42
N ARG A 559 -3.16 -27.13 10.17
CA ARG A 559 -4.07 -27.73 11.15
C ARG A 559 -4.89 -28.84 10.48
N ASP A 560 -5.50 -29.68 11.31
CA ASP A 560 -6.44 -30.69 10.84
C ASP A 560 -7.68 -30.05 10.19
N VAL A 561 -8.37 -30.86 9.39
CA VAL A 561 -9.62 -30.42 8.73
C VAL A 561 -10.67 -30.08 9.78
N LEU A 562 -11.20 -28.86 9.72
CA LEU A 562 -12.30 -28.41 10.57
C LEU A 562 -13.61 -28.55 9.78
N LEU A 563 -14.53 -29.37 10.29
CA LEU A 563 -15.88 -29.49 9.75
C LEU A 563 -16.85 -28.79 10.66
N PRO A 564 -17.79 -28.01 10.13
CA PRO A 564 -18.87 -27.46 10.92
C PRO A 564 -19.73 -28.60 11.47
N ALA A 565 -20.25 -28.44 12.68
CA ALA A 565 -21.25 -29.37 13.25
C ALA A 565 -22.58 -29.24 12.50
N PHE A 566 -23.20 -30.33 12.18
CA PHE A 566 -24.53 -30.34 11.59
C PHE A 566 -25.59 -30.43 12.70
N ASP A 567 -26.62 -29.58 12.66
CA ASP A 567 -27.72 -29.62 13.60
C ASP A 567 -28.59 -30.86 13.36
N ILE A 568 -28.47 -31.86 14.23
CA ILE A 568 -29.22 -33.07 14.16
C ILE A 568 -30.46 -33.00 15.07
N PRO A 569 -31.59 -33.69 14.73
CA PRO A 569 -32.76 -33.75 15.59
C PRO A 569 -32.45 -34.36 16.97
N GLU A 570 -33.09 -33.85 18.04
CA GLU A 570 -32.85 -34.25 19.43
C GLU A 570 -32.82 -35.76 19.65
N LYS A 571 -33.72 -36.52 18.98
CA LYS A 571 -33.81 -37.99 19.10
C LYS A 571 -32.53 -38.73 18.61
N PHE A 572 -31.61 -38.06 17.88
CA PHE A 572 -30.34 -38.63 17.43
C PHE A 572 -29.16 -38.09 18.21
N GLN A 573 -29.35 -37.10 19.08
CA GLN A 573 -28.28 -36.56 19.89
C GLN A 573 -27.75 -37.61 20.87
N ASP A 574 -26.44 -37.70 21.00
CA ASP A 574 -25.74 -38.54 21.97
C ASP A 574 -25.00 -37.65 22.97
N SER A 575 -25.35 -37.78 24.25
CA SER A 575 -24.73 -36.96 25.30
C SER A 575 -23.22 -37.16 25.43
N LYS A 576 -22.69 -38.33 25.03
CA LYS A 576 -21.27 -38.61 25.03
C LYS A 576 -20.48 -37.80 23.98
N ASP A 577 -21.14 -37.36 22.92
CA ASP A 577 -20.51 -36.54 21.91
C ASP A 577 -20.10 -35.15 22.46
N LEU A 578 -20.80 -34.67 23.51
CA LEU A 578 -20.41 -33.43 24.23
C LEU A 578 -19.18 -33.63 25.12
N GLU A 579 -18.99 -34.86 25.62
CA GLU A 579 -17.86 -35.19 26.52
C GLU A 579 -16.55 -35.44 25.77
N ASP A 580 -16.64 -36.19 24.65
CA ASP A 580 -15.45 -36.66 23.91
C ASP A 580 -15.33 -36.12 22.48
N GLN A 581 -16.18 -35.16 22.11
CA GLN A 581 -16.26 -34.57 20.76
C GLN A 581 -16.49 -35.61 19.66
N GLY A 582 -17.20 -36.70 20.02
CA GLY A 582 -17.62 -37.76 19.11
C GLY A 582 -18.63 -37.28 18.06
N LYS A 583 -18.94 -38.13 17.11
CA LYS A 583 -19.90 -37.87 16.03
C LYS A 583 -20.96 -38.99 15.95
N ARG A 584 -21.29 -39.64 17.10
CA ARG A 584 -22.25 -40.74 17.14
C ARG A 584 -23.62 -40.29 16.69
N GLY A 585 -24.06 -39.11 17.15
CA GLY A 585 -25.34 -38.53 16.77
C GLY A 585 -25.45 -38.28 15.27
N GLU A 586 -24.41 -37.64 14.68
CA GLU A 586 -24.34 -37.40 13.21
C GLU A 586 -24.31 -38.71 12.43
N ASN A 587 -23.57 -39.73 12.88
CA ASN A 587 -23.52 -41.06 12.25
C ASN A 587 -24.88 -41.76 12.29
N ASN A 588 -25.55 -41.74 13.44
CA ASN A 588 -26.87 -42.33 13.58
C ASN A 588 -27.91 -41.63 12.70
N TYR A 589 -27.85 -40.30 12.60
CA TYR A 589 -28.76 -39.55 11.75
C TYR A 589 -28.50 -39.81 10.28
N LEU A 590 -27.24 -39.82 9.87
CA LEU A 590 -26.83 -40.17 8.50
C LEU A 590 -27.32 -41.57 8.11
N ARG A 591 -27.09 -42.56 8.98
CA ARG A 591 -27.58 -43.94 8.78
C ARG A 591 -29.09 -43.98 8.61
N HIS A 592 -29.82 -43.28 9.47
CA HIS A 592 -31.26 -43.18 9.38
C HIS A 592 -31.71 -42.60 8.01
N LEU A 593 -31.20 -41.47 7.61
CA LEU A 593 -31.56 -40.85 6.33
C LEU A 593 -31.20 -41.74 5.14
N THR A 594 -30.05 -42.39 5.21
CA THR A 594 -29.57 -43.30 4.13
C THR A 594 -30.51 -44.48 3.96
N TYR A 595 -30.92 -45.13 5.05
CA TYR A 595 -31.86 -46.28 4.96
C TYR A 595 -33.27 -45.86 4.56
N GLU A 596 -33.74 -44.69 4.98
CA GLU A 596 -35.02 -44.13 4.49
C GLU A 596 -34.94 -43.79 3.00
N GLY A 597 -33.83 -43.28 2.56
CA GLY A 597 -33.56 -43.02 1.13
C GLY A 597 -33.44 -44.31 0.32
N ALA A 598 -32.77 -45.33 0.84
CA ALA A 598 -32.62 -46.63 0.20
C ALA A 598 -33.98 -47.29 -0.05
N LYS A 599 -34.90 -47.28 0.94
CA LYS A 599 -36.28 -47.77 0.78
C LYS A 599 -37.02 -47.06 -0.38
N LYS A 600 -36.80 -45.72 -0.51
CA LYS A 600 -37.43 -44.94 -1.59
C LYS A 600 -36.79 -45.20 -2.95
N ARG A 601 -35.47 -45.44 -3.02
CA ARG A 601 -34.73 -45.66 -4.26
C ARG A 601 -34.86 -47.08 -4.82
N TYR A 602 -34.75 -48.07 -3.95
CA TYR A 602 -34.72 -49.49 -4.32
C TYR A 602 -36.04 -50.23 -4.05
N GLY A 603 -36.95 -49.69 -3.22
CA GLY A 603 -38.15 -50.33 -2.75
C GLY A 603 -37.83 -51.40 -1.71
N GLU A 604 -37.22 -52.50 -2.09
CA GLU A 604 -36.73 -53.56 -1.21
C GLU A 604 -35.21 -53.47 -1.05
N ILE A 605 -34.71 -53.53 0.18
CA ILE A 605 -33.27 -53.52 0.50
C ILE A 605 -32.82 -54.99 0.54
N THR A 606 -32.20 -55.44 -0.54
CA THR A 606 -31.64 -56.78 -0.61
C THR A 606 -30.38 -56.87 0.27
N GLU A 607 -29.94 -58.11 0.56
CA GLU A 607 -28.71 -58.34 1.31
C GLU A 607 -27.50 -57.61 0.71
N LEU A 608 -27.32 -57.70 -0.60
CA LEU A 608 -26.26 -57.02 -1.34
C LEU A 608 -26.32 -55.48 -1.11
N ILE A 609 -27.48 -54.86 -1.18
CA ILE A 609 -27.66 -53.41 -0.94
C ILE A 609 -27.36 -53.09 0.54
N GLY A 610 -27.83 -53.90 1.47
CA GLY A 610 -27.60 -53.72 2.91
C GLY A 610 -26.12 -53.80 3.28
N GLU A 611 -25.42 -54.82 2.81
CA GLU A 611 -23.98 -54.98 3.02
C GLU A 611 -23.17 -53.78 2.44
N ARG A 612 -23.54 -53.32 1.26
CA ARG A 612 -22.87 -52.17 0.64
C ARG A 612 -23.15 -50.87 1.43
N LEU A 613 -24.38 -50.64 1.89
CA LEU A 613 -24.71 -49.48 2.72
C LEU A 613 -23.97 -49.50 4.07
N ASP A 614 -23.94 -50.64 4.73
CA ASP A 614 -23.23 -50.77 6.02
C ASP A 614 -21.72 -50.57 5.85
N PHE A 615 -21.14 -51.13 4.82
CA PHE A 615 -19.73 -50.92 4.48
C PHE A 615 -19.38 -49.42 4.25
N GLU A 616 -20.16 -48.73 3.42
CA GLU A 616 -19.91 -47.32 3.14
C GLU A 616 -20.10 -46.44 4.37
N LEU A 617 -21.18 -46.67 5.16
CA LEU A 617 -21.44 -45.93 6.40
C LEU A 617 -20.36 -46.17 7.44
N GLU A 618 -19.83 -47.40 7.58
CA GLU A 618 -18.69 -47.69 8.47
C GLU A 618 -17.44 -46.95 8.05
N VAL A 619 -17.13 -46.84 6.74
CA VAL A 619 -15.97 -46.09 6.22
C VAL A 619 -16.16 -44.59 6.47
N ILE A 620 -17.35 -44.03 6.25
CA ILE A 620 -17.67 -42.61 6.48
C ILE A 620 -17.52 -42.29 7.98
N GLU A 621 -17.99 -43.20 8.88
CA GLU A 621 -17.83 -43.08 10.33
C GLU A 621 -16.36 -43.07 10.73
N LYS A 622 -15.56 -44.07 10.28
CA LYS A 622 -14.13 -44.20 10.57
C LYS A 622 -13.31 -43.01 10.09
N THR A 623 -13.67 -42.44 8.97
CA THR A 623 -12.98 -41.26 8.39
C THR A 623 -13.45 -39.94 8.99
N GLY A 624 -14.56 -39.93 9.78
CA GLY A 624 -15.06 -38.74 10.47
C GLY A 624 -15.82 -37.74 9.62
N TYR A 625 -16.41 -38.14 8.48
CA TYR A 625 -17.12 -37.27 7.56
C TYR A 625 -18.66 -37.34 7.54
N PRO A 626 -19.39 -37.85 8.59
CA PRO A 626 -20.86 -37.88 8.53
C PRO A 626 -21.47 -36.49 8.36
N GLY A 627 -20.98 -35.48 9.09
CA GLY A 627 -21.44 -34.09 8.97
C GLY A 627 -21.29 -33.51 7.57
N TYR A 628 -20.19 -33.84 6.84
CA TYR A 628 -20.02 -33.45 5.47
C TYR A 628 -21.13 -33.96 4.54
N PHE A 629 -21.49 -35.23 4.63
CA PHE A 629 -22.62 -35.79 3.87
C PHE A 629 -23.94 -35.13 4.23
N LEU A 630 -24.20 -34.89 5.52
CA LEU A 630 -25.40 -34.22 5.98
C LEU A 630 -25.54 -32.80 5.48
N ILE A 631 -24.44 -32.03 5.50
CA ILE A 631 -24.39 -30.66 4.96
C ILE A 631 -24.70 -30.66 3.46
N VAL A 632 -24.09 -31.57 2.72
CA VAL A 632 -24.29 -31.68 1.27
C VAL A 632 -25.71 -32.08 0.93
N GLU A 633 -26.28 -33.06 1.66
CA GLU A 633 -27.68 -33.46 1.51
C GLU A 633 -28.63 -32.30 1.78
N ASP A 634 -28.37 -31.55 2.83
CA ASP A 634 -29.22 -30.47 3.29
C ASP A 634 -29.40 -29.39 2.23
N PHE A 635 -28.29 -28.80 1.72
CA PHE A 635 -28.42 -27.74 0.73
C PHE A 635 -28.87 -28.22 -0.66
N ILE A 636 -28.65 -29.49 -1.00
CA ILE A 636 -29.21 -30.10 -2.22
C ILE A 636 -30.72 -30.29 -2.08
N ARG A 637 -31.17 -30.78 -0.93
CA ARG A 637 -32.60 -30.92 -0.63
C ARG A 637 -33.30 -29.57 -0.69
N GLU A 638 -32.71 -28.56 -0.05
CA GLU A 638 -33.26 -27.21 -0.03
C GLU A 638 -33.24 -26.54 -1.42
N ALA A 639 -32.19 -26.74 -2.20
CA ALA A 639 -32.16 -26.28 -3.59
C ALA A 639 -33.36 -26.82 -4.40
N ARG A 640 -33.67 -28.11 -4.25
CA ARG A 640 -34.84 -28.72 -4.91
C ARG A 640 -36.18 -28.18 -4.37
N ASN A 641 -36.27 -27.91 -3.06
CA ASN A 641 -37.45 -27.29 -2.45
C ASN A 641 -37.72 -25.90 -3.00
N MET A 642 -36.65 -25.14 -3.26
CA MET A 642 -36.70 -23.82 -3.90
C MET A 642 -36.92 -23.87 -5.42
N GLY A 643 -37.07 -25.08 -6.01
CA GLY A 643 -37.21 -25.26 -7.47
C GLY A 643 -35.92 -25.01 -8.26
N VAL A 644 -34.77 -25.07 -7.63
CA VAL A 644 -33.47 -24.97 -8.30
C VAL A 644 -33.10 -26.35 -8.86
N SER A 645 -32.74 -26.42 -10.14
CA SER A 645 -32.34 -27.66 -10.78
C SER A 645 -30.98 -28.12 -10.27
N VAL A 646 -30.88 -29.38 -9.87
CA VAL A 646 -29.64 -30.01 -9.38
C VAL A 646 -29.21 -31.10 -10.34
N GLY A 647 -27.95 -31.07 -10.77
CA GLY A 647 -27.38 -32.10 -11.66
C GLY A 647 -27.38 -33.51 -11.07
N PRO A 648 -27.25 -34.55 -11.89
CA PRO A 648 -27.33 -35.96 -11.47
C PRO A 648 -26.12 -36.43 -10.63
N GLY A 649 -25.14 -35.56 -10.40
CA GLY A 649 -23.87 -35.90 -9.80
C GLY A 649 -22.79 -36.23 -10.85
N ARG A 650 -21.55 -35.95 -10.51
CA ARG A 650 -20.37 -36.21 -11.34
C ARG A 650 -19.15 -36.57 -10.50
N GLY A 651 -18.06 -36.96 -11.13
CA GLY A 651 -16.82 -37.31 -10.44
C GLY A 651 -16.91 -38.63 -9.68
N SER A 652 -16.12 -38.77 -8.62
CA SER A 652 -16.01 -40.01 -7.83
C SER A 652 -17.20 -40.25 -6.91
N ALA A 653 -17.93 -39.20 -6.51
CA ALA A 653 -19.09 -39.32 -5.65
C ALA A 653 -20.22 -40.22 -6.21
N ALA A 654 -20.28 -40.38 -7.55
CA ALA A 654 -21.18 -41.31 -8.20
C ALA A 654 -20.94 -42.79 -7.81
N GLY A 655 -19.80 -43.15 -7.21
CA GLY A 655 -19.49 -44.48 -6.70
C GLY A 655 -20.08 -44.79 -5.33
N SER A 656 -20.74 -43.84 -4.66
CA SER A 656 -21.32 -44.01 -3.31
C SER A 656 -22.80 -44.31 -3.36
N VAL A 657 -23.21 -45.45 -2.77
CA VAL A 657 -24.63 -45.82 -2.55
C VAL A 657 -25.26 -44.91 -1.49
N VAL A 658 -24.50 -44.50 -0.48
CA VAL A 658 -24.96 -43.51 0.53
C VAL A 658 -25.34 -42.19 -0.16
N ALA A 659 -24.46 -41.67 -1.03
CA ALA A 659 -24.74 -40.45 -1.80
C ALA A 659 -25.97 -40.61 -2.71
N TYR A 660 -26.14 -41.77 -3.32
CA TYR A 660 -27.30 -42.09 -4.15
C TYR A 660 -28.59 -42.10 -3.32
N CYS A 661 -28.59 -42.75 -2.15
CA CYS A 661 -29.74 -42.82 -1.25
C CYS A 661 -30.11 -41.45 -0.65
N LEU A 662 -29.15 -40.56 -0.45
CA LEU A 662 -29.34 -39.20 0.02
C LEU A 662 -29.72 -38.19 -1.09
N TRP A 663 -29.98 -38.65 -2.31
CA TRP A 663 -30.22 -37.79 -3.49
C TRP A 663 -29.11 -36.79 -3.78
N ILE A 664 -27.90 -37.02 -3.27
CA ILE A 664 -26.70 -36.25 -3.66
C ILE A 664 -26.35 -36.57 -5.12
N THR A 665 -26.44 -37.88 -5.48
CA THR A 665 -26.29 -38.32 -6.87
C THR A 665 -27.58 -39.04 -7.34
N ASN A 666 -27.76 -39.11 -8.66
CA ASN A 666 -28.89 -39.82 -9.31
C ASN A 666 -28.44 -41.02 -10.12
N LEU A 667 -27.16 -41.41 -9.99
CA LEU A 667 -26.59 -42.57 -10.64
C LEU A 667 -26.47 -43.72 -9.64
N ASP A 668 -27.12 -44.87 -9.91
CA ASP A 668 -27.06 -46.03 -9.06
C ASP A 668 -25.73 -46.79 -9.20
N PRO A 669 -24.84 -46.71 -8.19
CA PRO A 669 -23.49 -47.29 -8.28
C PRO A 669 -23.50 -48.84 -8.28
N ILE A 670 -24.54 -49.49 -7.72
CA ILE A 670 -24.67 -50.95 -7.76
C ILE A 670 -25.01 -51.41 -9.17
N LYS A 671 -25.96 -50.76 -9.83
CA LYS A 671 -26.36 -51.05 -11.20
C LYS A 671 -25.20 -50.91 -12.20
N TYR A 672 -24.29 -49.98 -11.98
CA TYR A 672 -23.16 -49.72 -12.89
C TYR A 672 -21.82 -50.25 -12.36
N ASP A 673 -21.82 -51.02 -11.30
CA ASP A 673 -20.64 -51.68 -10.69
C ASP A 673 -19.52 -50.65 -10.38
N LEU A 674 -19.89 -49.54 -9.74
CA LEU A 674 -18.95 -48.46 -9.40
C LEU A 674 -18.36 -48.73 -8.00
N LEU A 675 -17.03 -48.47 -7.91
CA LEU A 675 -16.27 -48.72 -6.69
C LEU A 675 -16.30 -47.49 -5.80
N PHE A 676 -16.71 -47.70 -4.51
CA PHE A 676 -16.74 -46.68 -3.46
C PHE A 676 -15.34 -46.21 -3.07
N GLU A 677 -14.35 -47.11 -3.10
CA GLU A 677 -12.95 -46.83 -2.71
C GLU A 677 -12.27 -45.79 -3.61
N ARG A 678 -12.82 -45.54 -4.81
CA ARG A 678 -12.37 -44.43 -5.68
C ARG A 678 -12.85 -43.08 -5.18
N PHE A 679 -13.90 -43.05 -4.38
CA PHE A 679 -14.45 -41.84 -3.79
C PHE A 679 -13.92 -41.60 -2.38
N LEU A 680 -14.01 -42.62 -1.50
CA LEU A 680 -13.49 -42.54 -0.14
C LEU A 680 -12.72 -43.83 0.20
N ASN A 681 -11.43 -43.71 0.51
CA ASN A 681 -10.56 -44.81 0.86
C ASN A 681 -10.10 -44.65 2.30
N PRO A 682 -10.35 -45.63 3.20
CA PRO A 682 -9.90 -45.55 4.61
C PRO A 682 -8.39 -45.42 4.80
N GLU A 683 -7.60 -45.92 3.86
CA GLU A 683 -6.12 -45.82 3.88
C GLU A 683 -5.60 -44.43 3.42
N ARG A 684 -6.44 -43.67 2.72
CA ARG A 684 -6.09 -42.35 2.20
C ARG A 684 -6.87 -41.27 2.93
N VAL A 685 -6.30 -40.74 3.99
CA VAL A 685 -6.91 -39.66 4.81
C VAL A 685 -6.93 -38.35 3.99
N SER A 686 -7.86 -38.26 3.05
CA SER A 686 -8.18 -37.01 2.35
C SER A 686 -9.69 -36.84 2.32
N MET A 687 -10.15 -35.61 2.60
CA MET A 687 -11.57 -35.26 2.52
C MET A 687 -12.13 -35.64 1.13
N PRO A 688 -13.31 -36.32 1.07
CA PRO A 688 -13.92 -36.65 -0.20
C PRO A 688 -14.37 -35.37 -0.93
N ASP A 689 -14.32 -35.38 -2.25
CA ASP A 689 -14.73 -34.28 -3.11
C ASP A 689 -16.10 -34.62 -3.74
N ILE A 690 -17.11 -33.81 -3.45
CA ILE A 690 -18.47 -33.93 -4.03
C ILE A 690 -18.73 -32.71 -4.90
N ASP A 691 -18.68 -32.91 -6.22
CA ASP A 691 -19.01 -31.89 -7.22
C ASP A 691 -20.53 -31.82 -7.42
N ILE A 692 -21.13 -30.64 -7.22
CA ILE A 692 -22.56 -30.41 -7.35
C ILE A 692 -22.80 -29.33 -8.41
N ASP A 693 -23.67 -29.64 -9.37
CA ASP A 693 -24.07 -28.70 -10.40
C ASP A 693 -25.46 -28.14 -10.09
N PHE A 694 -25.58 -26.82 -9.98
CA PHE A 694 -26.85 -26.10 -9.90
C PHE A 694 -27.09 -25.32 -11.19
N ASP A 695 -28.34 -25.01 -11.50
CA ASP A 695 -28.64 -24.05 -12.54
C ASP A 695 -28.07 -22.66 -12.19
N ASP A 696 -27.67 -21.90 -13.18
CA ASP A 696 -26.99 -20.61 -13.02
C ASP A 696 -27.93 -19.52 -12.43
N GLU A 697 -29.23 -19.58 -12.72
CA GLU A 697 -30.21 -18.64 -12.16
C GLU A 697 -30.52 -18.92 -10.69
N GLY A 698 -30.55 -20.20 -10.29
CA GLY A 698 -30.90 -20.65 -8.94
C GLY A 698 -29.75 -20.69 -7.95
N ARG A 699 -28.49 -20.77 -8.42
CA ARG A 699 -27.29 -20.92 -7.58
C ARG A 699 -27.19 -19.85 -6.49
N GLY A 700 -27.53 -18.59 -6.80
CA GLY A 700 -27.52 -17.48 -5.82
C GLY A 700 -28.41 -17.74 -4.64
N ARG A 701 -29.62 -18.25 -4.85
CA ARG A 701 -30.59 -18.59 -3.79
C ARG A 701 -30.08 -19.71 -2.87
N VAL A 702 -29.35 -20.68 -3.44
CA VAL A 702 -28.74 -21.74 -2.63
C VAL A 702 -27.62 -21.19 -1.76
N MET A 703 -26.82 -20.24 -2.30
CA MET A 703 -25.79 -19.54 -1.54
C MET A 703 -26.37 -18.74 -0.37
N ASP A 704 -27.45 -17.99 -0.62
CA ASP A 704 -28.16 -17.22 0.42
C ASP A 704 -28.67 -18.14 1.54
N TYR A 705 -29.25 -19.29 1.18
CA TYR A 705 -29.68 -20.31 2.16
C TYR A 705 -28.49 -20.81 3.01
N VAL A 706 -27.36 -21.12 2.41
CA VAL A 706 -26.17 -21.59 3.14
C VAL A 706 -25.66 -20.51 4.09
N ILE A 707 -25.65 -19.25 3.66
CA ILE A 707 -25.23 -18.10 4.49
C ILE A 707 -26.20 -17.92 5.67
N ASP A 708 -27.51 -17.97 5.42
CA ASP A 708 -28.53 -17.80 6.46
C ASP A 708 -28.48 -18.94 7.48
N LYS A 709 -28.27 -20.18 7.01
CA LYS A 709 -28.29 -21.39 7.88
C LYS A 709 -27.01 -21.52 8.71
N TYR A 710 -25.82 -21.33 8.11
CA TYR A 710 -24.54 -21.56 8.78
C TYR A 710 -23.94 -20.30 9.38
N GLY A 711 -24.47 -19.12 9.04
CA GLY A 711 -24.04 -17.82 9.55
C GLY A 711 -23.16 -17.03 8.57
N ALA A 712 -23.44 -15.74 8.45
CA ALA A 712 -22.74 -14.84 7.53
C ALA A 712 -21.22 -14.76 7.81
N ASN A 713 -20.80 -14.91 9.06
CA ASN A 713 -19.38 -14.89 9.45
C ASN A 713 -18.71 -16.27 9.36
N GLN A 714 -19.43 -17.31 8.99
CA GLN A 714 -18.93 -18.69 8.89
C GLN A 714 -18.86 -19.19 7.45
N VAL A 715 -19.45 -18.43 6.50
CA VAL A 715 -19.51 -18.78 5.09
C VAL A 715 -18.75 -17.77 4.26
N ALA A 716 -17.78 -18.23 3.49
CA ALA A 716 -17.00 -17.37 2.61
C ALA A 716 -16.74 -18.03 1.24
N GLN A 717 -16.72 -17.23 0.20
CA GLN A 717 -16.27 -17.68 -1.11
C GLN A 717 -14.74 -17.77 -1.15
N ILE A 718 -14.19 -18.80 -1.81
CA ILE A 718 -12.75 -18.98 -1.92
C ILE A 718 -12.16 -17.90 -2.82
N ILE A 719 -11.11 -17.23 -2.35
CA ILE A 719 -10.35 -16.29 -3.15
C ILE A 719 -9.51 -17.03 -4.20
N THR A 720 -9.39 -16.45 -5.39
CA THR A 720 -8.49 -16.91 -6.45
C THR A 720 -7.48 -15.82 -6.79
N TYR A 721 -6.29 -16.24 -7.22
CA TYR A 721 -5.22 -15.34 -7.64
C TYR A 721 -4.99 -15.47 -9.14
N GLY A 722 -5.31 -14.41 -9.86
CA GLY A 722 -4.91 -14.27 -11.25
C GLY A 722 -3.43 -13.91 -11.34
N THR A 723 -2.63 -14.71 -12.02
CA THR A 723 -1.21 -14.45 -12.20
C THR A 723 -0.90 -14.00 -13.61
N MET A 724 0.18 -13.24 -13.79
CA MET A 724 0.71 -12.87 -15.09
C MET A 724 1.28 -14.13 -15.79
N ALA A 725 0.48 -14.72 -16.68
CA ALA A 725 0.92 -15.84 -17.49
C ALA A 725 1.87 -15.37 -18.61
N ALA A 726 2.64 -16.27 -19.22
CA ALA A 726 3.66 -15.96 -20.22
C ALA A 726 3.19 -14.96 -21.31
N LYS A 727 2.03 -15.21 -21.94
CA LYS A 727 1.50 -14.34 -23.02
C LYS A 727 0.96 -13.01 -22.49
N SER A 728 0.33 -12.99 -21.29
CA SER A 728 -0.15 -11.75 -20.69
C SER A 728 1.00 -10.89 -20.17
N SER A 729 2.07 -11.49 -19.62
CA SER A 729 3.27 -10.74 -19.23
C SER A 729 3.88 -9.97 -20.40
N ILE A 730 3.99 -10.62 -21.58
CA ILE A 730 4.47 -9.92 -22.79
C ILE A 730 3.57 -8.73 -23.14
N ARG A 731 2.25 -8.93 -23.20
CA ARG A 731 1.32 -7.86 -23.59
C ARG A 731 1.28 -6.70 -22.57
N ASP A 732 1.29 -7.02 -21.28
CA ASP A 732 1.30 -5.99 -20.24
C ASP A 732 2.60 -5.20 -20.26
N THR A 733 3.76 -5.88 -20.39
CA THR A 733 5.07 -5.23 -20.51
C THR A 733 5.15 -4.38 -21.79
N ALA A 734 4.70 -4.92 -22.92
CA ALA A 734 4.66 -4.21 -24.19
C ALA A 734 3.84 -2.92 -24.13
N ARG A 735 2.67 -2.97 -23.49
CA ARG A 735 1.82 -1.80 -23.29
C ARG A 735 2.51 -0.70 -22.48
N VAL A 736 3.22 -1.06 -21.43
CA VAL A 736 3.96 -0.12 -20.57
C VAL A 736 5.15 0.50 -21.30
N LEU A 737 5.88 -0.30 -22.09
CA LEU A 737 7.04 0.13 -22.88
C LEU A 737 6.66 0.80 -24.21
N ASP A 738 5.36 0.87 -24.53
CA ASP A 738 4.83 1.44 -25.79
C ASP A 738 5.23 0.67 -27.05
N LEU A 739 5.47 -0.65 -26.93
CA LEU A 739 5.67 -1.53 -28.07
C LEU A 739 4.34 -1.67 -28.84
N PRO A 740 4.33 -1.53 -30.17
CA PRO A 740 3.11 -1.65 -30.97
C PRO A 740 2.36 -2.97 -30.74
N LEU A 741 1.03 -2.90 -30.66
CA LEU A 741 0.17 -4.03 -30.32
C LEU A 741 0.38 -5.25 -31.25
N PHE A 742 0.55 -5.00 -32.57
CA PHE A 742 0.77 -6.08 -33.54
C PHE A 742 2.09 -6.83 -33.28
N GLU A 743 3.12 -6.13 -32.83
CA GLU A 743 4.41 -6.71 -32.50
C GLU A 743 4.34 -7.50 -31.18
N ALA A 744 3.66 -6.95 -30.16
CA ALA A 744 3.37 -7.66 -28.92
C ALA A 744 2.59 -8.96 -29.17
N ASP A 745 1.61 -8.95 -30.06
CA ASP A 745 0.84 -10.14 -30.43
C ASP A 745 1.68 -11.15 -31.25
N ARG A 746 2.58 -10.67 -32.12
CA ARG A 746 3.55 -11.50 -32.82
C ARG A 746 4.42 -12.27 -31.84
N ILE A 747 5.04 -11.57 -30.89
CA ILE A 747 5.89 -12.17 -29.86
C ILE A 747 5.08 -13.15 -28.99
N ALA A 748 3.88 -12.79 -28.56
CA ALA A 748 3.04 -13.66 -27.74
C ALA A 748 2.64 -14.97 -28.44
N LYS A 749 2.52 -14.96 -29.78
CA LYS A 749 2.25 -16.17 -30.58
C LYS A 749 3.43 -17.14 -30.65
N LEU A 750 4.66 -16.65 -30.45
CA LEU A 750 5.86 -17.51 -30.39
C LEU A 750 5.93 -18.37 -29.13
N ILE A 751 5.07 -18.11 -28.14
CA ILE A 751 5.10 -18.77 -26.84
C ILE A 751 4.19 -20.01 -26.88
N PRO A 752 4.71 -21.25 -26.79
CA PRO A 752 3.93 -22.45 -26.59
C PRO A 752 3.33 -22.48 -25.15
N GLY A 753 2.59 -23.54 -24.82
CA GLY A 753 1.94 -23.70 -23.49
C GLY A 753 2.90 -23.89 -22.31
N MET A 754 4.01 -23.16 -22.26
CA MET A 754 5.06 -23.28 -21.26
C MET A 754 5.44 -21.92 -20.66
N LYS A 755 5.88 -21.91 -19.38
CA LYS A 755 6.38 -20.71 -18.71
C LYS A 755 7.67 -20.20 -19.37
N LEU A 756 7.81 -18.87 -19.51
CA LEU A 756 8.99 -18.22 -20.09
C LEU A 756 10.29 -18.63 -19.38
N LYS A 757 10.34 -18.51 -18.03
CA LYS A 757 11.52 -18.91 -17.24
C LYS A 757 11.95 -20.35 -17.54
N LYS A 758 11.00 -21.28 -17.60
CA LYS A 758 11.28 -22.69 -17.89
C LYS A 758 11.78 -22.88 -19.31
N MET A 759 11.15 -22.20 -20.27
CA MET A 759 11.49 -22.26 -21.69
C MET A 759 12.93 -21.77 -21.97
N PHE A 760 13.31 -20.65 -21.36
CA PHE A 760 14.64 -20.07 -21.52
C PHE A 760 15.73 -20.88 -20.81
N ALA A 761 15.40 -21.62 -19.74
CA ALA A 761 16.32 -22.48 -19.02
C ALA A 761 16.61 -23.83 -19.72
N LEU A 762 15.81 -24.22 -20.71
CA LEU A 762 16.01 -25.49 -21.41
C LEU A 762 17.05 -25.34 -22.53
N ASP A 763 17.96 -26.32 -22.60
CA ASP A 763 18.86 -26.57 -23.74
C ASP A 763 18.11 -27.22 -24.89
N GLU A 764 18.77 -27.41 -26.03
CA GLU A 764 18.17 -28.05 -27.21
C GLU A 764 17.62 -29.46 -26.96
N LYS A 765 18.28 -30.25 -26.09
CA LYS A 765 17.83 -31.59 -25.73
C LYS A 765 16.54 -31.49 -24.90
N GLY A 766 16.51 -30.61 -23.88
CA GLY A 766 15.33 -30.39 -23.06
C GLY A 766 14.13 -29.80 -23.83
N LEU A 767 14.37 -28.99 -24.87
CA LEU A 767 13.30 -28.52 -25.76
C LEU A 767 12.74 -29.69 -26.60
N LYS A 768 13.59 -30.56 -27.16
CA LYS A 768 13.15 -31.74 -27.96
C LYS A 768 12.36 -32.76 -27.13
N GLU A 769 12.64 -32.88 -25.83
CA GLU A 769 11.91 -33.78 -24.93
C GLU A 769 10.50 -33.23 -24.56
N LYS A 770 10.28 -31.93 -24.62
CA LYS A 770 9.07 -31.28 -24.06
C LYS A 770 8.18 -30.61 -25.10
N LEU A 771 8.67 -30.34 -26.29
CA LEU A 771 7.99 -29.58 -27.33
C LEU A 771 8.00 -30.30 -28.67
N ARG A 772 7.03 -30.00 -29.52
CA ARG A 772 6.97 -30.45 -30.89
C ARG A 772 7.96 -29.66 -31.75
N SER A 773 8.38 -30.21 -32.87
CA SER A 773 9.36 -29.58 -33.76
C SER A 773 8.97 -28.17 -34.18
N GLU A 774 7.70 -27.92 -34.50
CA GLU A 774 7.17 -26.58 -34.84
C GLU A 774 7.29 -25.60 -33.66
N GLU A 775 7.02 -26.05 -32.43
CA GLU A 775 7.10 -25.25 -31.25
C GLU A 775 8.56 -24.90 -30.87
N ILE A 776 9.51 -25.78 -31.18
CA ILE A 776 10.95 -25.56 -31.01
C ILE A 776 11.42 -24.40 -31.89
N GLU A 777 10.97 -24.31 -33.14
CA GLU A 777 11.30 -23.21 -34.04
C GLU A 777 10.79 -21.88 -33.50
N LEU A 778 9.55 -21.84 -33.00
CA LEU A 778 8.98 -20.65 -32.38
C LEU A 778 9.77 -20.19 -31.14
N VAL A 779 10.17 -21.14 -30.28
CA VAL A 779 10.99 -20.86 -29.08
C VAL A 779 12.38 -20.35 -29.48
N ASN A 780 12.99 -20.90 -30.48
CA ASN A 780 14.31 -20.45 -30.95
C ASN A 780 14.23 -19.04 -31.52
N GLU A 781 13.16 -18.70 -32.26
CA GLU A 781 12.91 -17.31 -32.68
C GLU A 781 12.71 -16.40 -31.50
N LEU A 782 11.91 -16.80 -30.50
CA LEU A 782 11.70 -16.00 -29.27
C LEU A 782 13.02 -15.76 -28.53
N LYS A 783 13.88 -16.77 -28.38
CA LYS A 783 15.21 -16.63 -27.76
C LYS A 783 16.09 -15.68 -28.57
N ARG A 784 16.11 -15.81 -29.91
CA ARG A 784 16.86 -14.90 -30.78
C ARG A 784 16.39 -13.44 -30.64
N LEU A 785 15.07 -13.19 -30.54
CA LEU A 785 14.52 -11.86 -30.30
C LEU A 785 14.95 -11.31 -28.92
N ALA A 786 14.97 -12.16 -27.91
CA ALA A 786 15.35 -11.77 -26.54
C ALA A 786 16.85 -11.40 -26.42
N ASP A 787 17.69 -11.95 -27.28
CA ASP A 787 19.15 -11.64 -27.33
C ASP A 787 19.44 -10.31 -28.07
N GLY A 788 18.44 -9.67 -28.66
CA GLY A 788 18.55 -8.35 -29.28
C GLY A 788 18.71 -7.21 -28.28
N ASN A 789 18.87 -5.99 -28.83
CA ASN A 789 18.99 -4.75 -28.04
C ASN A 789 17.85 -3.76 -28.35
N ASP A 790 16.77 -4.24 -28.94
CA ASP A 790 15.59 -3.44 -29.27
C ASP A 790 14.49 -3.53 -28.21
N LEU A 791 13.42 -2.79 -28.40
CA LEU A 791 12.28 -2.76 -27.50
C LEU A 791 11.58 -4.11 -27.37
N SER A 792 11.64 -4.95 -28.41
CA SER A 792 11.11 -6.32 -28.39
C SER A 792 11.91 -7.22 -27.45
N ALA A 793 13.26 -7.13 -27.52
CA ALA A 793 14.15 -7.85 -26.61
C ALA A 793 13.94 -7.41 -25.14
N GLU A 794 13.87 -6.11 -24.92
CA GLU A 794 13.57 -5.56 -23.59
C GLU A 794 12.23 -6.06 -23.06
N THR A 795 11.18 -6.00 -23.88
CA THR A 795 9.84 -6.52 -23.53
C THR A 795 9.88 -7.99 -23.11
N ILE A 796 10.55 -8.84 -23.86
CA ILE A 796 10.65 -10.28 -23.55
C ILE A 796 11.41 -10.49 -22.24
N ASN A 797 12.54 -9.84 -22.07
CA ASN A 797 13.39 -10.03 -20.90
C ASN A 797 12.73 -9.51 -19.61
N LYS A 798 12.04 -8.37 -19.64
CA LYS A 798 11.30 -7.85 -18.49
C LYS A 798 10.05 -8.71 -18.20
N ALA A 799 9.33 -9.15 -19.21
CA ALA A 799 8.20 -10.06 -19.04
C ALA A 799 8.60 -11.40 -18.38
N ARG A 800 9.83 -11.89 -18.59
CA ARG A 800 10.36 -13.08 -17.90
C ARG A 800 10.49 -12.88 -16.39
N VAL A 801 10.81 -11.68 -15.95
CA VAL A 801 10.87 -11.34 -14.52
C VAL A 801 9.47 -11.25 -13.93
N LEU A 802 8.54 -10.64 -14.66
CA LEU A 802 7.16 -10.40 -14.22
C LEU A 802 6.26 -11.64 -14.27
N GLU A 803 6.63 -12.67 -15.08
CA GLU A 803 5.84 -13.90 -15.19
C GLU A 803 5.63 -14.58 -13.84
N GLY A 804 4.39 -14.88 -13.52
CA GLY A 804 3.97 -15.54 -12.29
C GLY A 804 3.64 -14.58 -11.15
N SER A 805 3.88 -13.26 -11.29
CA SER A 805 3.45 -12.27 -10.32
C SER A 805 1.92 -12.23 -10.22
N VAL A 806 1.39 -12.05 -9.02
CA VAL A 806 -0.05 -11.89 -8.82
C VAL A 806 -0.50 -10.57 -9.42
N ARG A 807 -1.50 -10.64 -10.29
CA ARG A 807 -2.05 -9.49 -11.01
C ARG A 807 -3.34 -8.96 -10.38
N ASN A 808 -4.19 -9.87 -9.95
CA ASN A 808 -5.47 -9.54 -9.33
C ASN A 808 -5.95 -10.69 -8.47
N THR A 809 -6.86 -10.37 -7.57
CA THR A 809 -7.67 -11.36 -6.85
C THR A 809 -9.03 -11.47 -7.51
N GLY A 810 -9.66 -12.61 -7.36
CA GLY A 810 -11.00 -12.91 -7.84
C GLY A 810 -11.72 -13.85 -6.88
N ILE A 811 -12.94 -14.20 -7.22
CA ILE A 811 -13.77 -15.15 -6.50
C ILE A 811 -13.75 -16.47 -7.27
N HIS A 812 -13.56 -17.58 -6.56
CA HIS A 812 -13.65 -18.91 -7.18
C HIS A 812 -15.06 -19.16 -7.69
N ALA A 813 -15.15 -19.71 -8.90
CA ALA A 813 -16.44 -19.90 -9.58
C ALA A 813 -17.42 -20.82 -8.79
N CYS A 814 -16.91 -21.76 -8.00
CA CYS A 814 -17.69 -22.78 -7.33
C CYS A 814 -17.35 -23.02 -5.86
N GLY A 815 -16.14 -22.71 -5.40
CA GLY A 815 -15.71 -23.06 -4.05
C GLY A 815 -16.27 -22.11 -2.98
N VAL A 816 -16.86 -22.71 -1.93
CA VAL A 816 -17.35 -22.01 -0.75
C VAL A 816 -16.81 -22.72 0.48
N ILE A 817 -16.39 -21.96 1.46
CA ILE A 817 -15.94 -22.45 2.75
C ILE A 817 -17.06 -22.28 3.75
N ILE A 818 -17.33 -23.31 4.55
CA ILE A 818 -18.19 -23.27 5.71
C ILE A 818 -17.34 -23.66 6.92
N THR A 819 -17.23 -22.79 7.90
CA THR A 819 -16.39 -22.99 9.10
C THR A 819 -17.24 -23.26 10.34
N PRO A 820 -16.70 -23.97 11.35
CA PRO A 820 -17.42 -24.23 12.59
C PRO A 820 -17.55 -23.00 13.50
N SER A 821 -16.78 -21.95 13.24
CA SER A 821 -16.77 -20.69 13.99
C SER A 821 -16.53 -19.52 13.05
N ASP A 822 -16.58 -18.30 13.57
CA ASP A 822 -16.27 -17.07 12.82
C ASP A 822 -14.92 -17.19 12.07
N ILE A 823 -14.94 -16.91 10.78
CA ILE A 823 -13.79 -16.99 9.86
C ILE A 823 -12.99 -15.69 9.85
N THR A 824 -13.58 -14.58 10.33
CA THR A 824 -12.97 -13.24 10.32
C THR A 824 -12.12 -12.96 11.57
#